data_aef088efad9b1b855c49d9775e55d054
#
_entry.id   aef088efad9b1b855c49d9775e55d054
#
_cell.length_a   1.000
_cell.length_b   1.000
_cell.length_c   1.000
_cell.angle_alpha   90.00
_cell.angle_beta   90.00
_cell.angle_gamma   90.00
#
_symmetry.space_group_name_H-M   'P 1'
#
loop_
_entity.id
_entity.type
_entity.pdbx_description
1 polymer ?
#
loop_
_entity_poly.entity_id
_entity_poly.type
_entity_poly.pdbx_seq_one_letter_code
_entity_poly.pdbx_strand_id
1 'polypeptide(L)'
;MTMATAGVRKSGVKRPRQGGKKPLDVAIKKGLAWSDEQQHEAGYWCGNLESNSCMEAQWVLAMHIMGVKDDPKHDGVIRCILNEQRKDGSWEIYHDANMGDINTTVECYAALRSADIDPESEPMVKAREWILSHGGLKELRVFSKYWLALIGEWPWDKTPTLIPELIWLPPWLPFNIYDFSSWARATLVPLCLLSARRPVTPLAPEHRLDELFPDGRGNFDFSIPAKAGWCSWETVFLGLDIFFGKVYQNLPWKPGRSVAMAQCRDWIVAHQDADGAWGGIQPPWIYSVMALYFEGWPLSHPVIDKTLKAWNTHWSYEKNGGVYIQACMSPVWDTILTLMAQEDCGENVNGRESMRKAFEWTLDKQVMTGGDWQVRVKDVEPGGWAFEHENVAYPDVDDTSVAVIVLKRILDYQKQSEGDEAQIKRLETAIDKAVKWMIGFQCRNGGWAAFDKDNTSEWVCKIPFCDFGEVLDPPSVDVTAHVMEALGLNGYTIADPVVARALEYVREEQEEDGSWFGRWGVNHIYGTAAVLPGLEAVGEDMSQSYVRKAADWVASKQNEDGGWGETCASYMDDQLRGVGESTASQTGWALMALIATGSHDYDSAVQRGVEWLQKTQLMNGSWDEEQYTGTGFPGYGVGHRIDLKGGPNTHQGRELARGFMINYNMYRHYFPLMALGRARRHLDKASAS
;
A
#
# COMPACT_ATOMS: atom_id res chain seq x y z
N MET A 1 -18.64 75.71 50.33
CA MET A 1 -18.44 76.17 48.93
C MET A 1 -18.00 75.01 48.10
N THR A 2 -18.92 74.43 47.48
CA THR A 2 -18.78 73.18 46.69
C THR A 2 -18.92 73.52 45.23
N MET A 3 -17.91 73.25 44.43
CA MET A 3 -17.99 73.35 42.99
C MET A 3 -18.17 71.92 42.37
N ALA A 4 -19.24 71.83 41.60
CA ALA A 4 -19.62 70.64 40.82
C ALA A 4 -18.76 70.57 39.52
N THR A 5 -18.19 69.44 39.25
CA THR A 5 -17.53 69.13 37.96
C THR A 5 -18.43 68.27 37.11
N ALA A 6 -18.80 68.81 35.93
CA ALA A 6 -19.59 68.15 34.92
C ALA A 6 -18.84 66.99 34.22
N GLY A 7 -19.45 65.80 34.17
CA GLY A 7 -18.93 64.67 33.47
C GLY A 7 -19.18 64.73 31.96
N VAL A 8 -18.12 64.61 31.19
CA VAL A 8 -18.15 64.45 29.73
C VAL A 8 -18.42 62.99 29.39
N ARG A 9 -19.59 62.69 28.80
CA ARG A 9 -19.91 61.41 28.18
C ARG A 9 -19.03 61.22 26.90
N LYS A 10 -18.11 60.27 26.92
CA LYS A 10 -17.47 59.81 25.68
C LYS A 10 -18.41 58.90 24.93
N SER A 11 -18.88 59.31 23.76
CA SER A 11 -19.57 58.50 22.78
C SER A 11 -18.62 57.47 22.20
N GLY A 12 -18.85 56.22 22.53
CA GLY A 12 -18.10 55.09 21.93
C GLY A 12 -18.52 54.91 20.48
N VAL A 13 -17.65 55.29 19.55
CA VAL A 13 -17.76 54.90 18.14
C VAL A 13 -17.42 53.39 18.05
N LYS A 14 -18.45 52.57 17.85
CA LYS A 14 -18.27 51.18 17.46
C LYS A 14 -17.58 51.15 16.09
N ARG A 15 -16.26 50.80 16.04
CA ARG A 15 -15.59 50.44 14.80
C ARG A 15 -16.26 49.21 14.22
N PRO A 16 -16.59 49.18 12.92
CA PRO A 16 -17.06 47.97 12.28
C PRO A 16 -15.94 46.91 12.39
N ARG A 17 -16.26 45.73 12.94
CA ARG A 17 -15.40 44.56 12.85
C ARG A 17 -15.28 44.25 11.35
N GLN A 18 -14.16 44.61 10.74
CA GLN A 18 -13.72 43.99 9.50
C GLN A 18 -13.57 42.50 9.81
N GLY A 19 -14.44 41.67 9.27
CA GLY A 19 -14.35 40.22 9.31
C GLY A 19 -13.13 39.79 8.52
N GLY A 20 -11.96 39.75 9.13
CA GLY A 20 -10.79 39.05 8.61
C GLY A 20 -11.17 37.56 8.49
N LYS A 21 -10.88 36.94 7.35
CA LYS A 21 -11.04 35.48 7.19
C LYS A 21 -10.30 34.78 8.32
N LYS A 22 -10.97 33.79 8.97
CA LYS A 22 -10.31 32.96 10.00
C LYS A 22 -9.08 32.30 9.37
N PRO A 23 -7.94 32.15 10.10
CA PRO A 23 -6.73 31.50 9.55
C PRO A 23 -7.01 30.12 8.94
N LEU A 24 -7.90 29.35 9.55
CA LEU A 24 -8.34 28.04 9.07
C LEU A 24 -8.99 28.10 7.68
N ASP A 25 -9.87 29.07 7.42
CA ASP A 25 -10.48 29.25 6.09
C ASP A 25 -9.44 29.61 5.01
N VAL A 26 -8.37 30.31 5.40
CA VAL A 26 -7.26 30.63 4.49
C VAL A 26 -6.48 29.37 4.12
N ALA A 27 -6.17 28.52 5.09
CA ALA A 27 -5.46 27.27 4.87
C ALA A 27 -6.29 26.32 3.97
N ILE A 28 -7.56 26.12 4.27
CA ILE A 28 -8.48 25.33 3.46
C ILE A 28 -8.52 25.86 2.02
N LYS A 29 -8.68 27.17 1.83
CA LYS A 29 -8.75 27.76 0.49
C LYS A 29 -7.47 27.53 -0.32
N LYS A 30 -6.29 27.62 0.31
CA LYS A 30 -5.01 27.32 -0.35
C LYS A 30 -4.90 25.86 -0.75
N GLY A 31 -5.23 24.92 0.16
CA GLY A 31 -5.21 23.49 -0.14
C GLY A 31 -6.16 23.10 -1.28
N LEU A 32 -7.36 23.69 -1.29
CA LEU A 32 -8.33 23.50 -2.37
C LEU A 32 -7.82 24.05 -3.73
N ALA A 33 -7.16 25.20 -3.73
CA ALA A 33 -6.61 25.77 -4.95
C ALA A 33 -5.47 24.90 -5.49
N TRP A 34 -4.59 24.41 -4.59
CA TRP A 34 -3.54 23.47 -4.97
C TRP A 34 -4.12 22.19 -5.57
N SER A 35 -5.15 21.61 -4.96
CA SER A 35 -5.78 20.39 -5.49
C SER A 35 -6.35 20.58 -6.90
N ASP A 36 -6.94 21.74 -7.21
CA ASP A 36 -7.43 22.04 -8.56
C ASP A 36 -6.29 22.09 -9.59
N GLU A 37 -5.15 22.68 -9.21
CA GLU A 37 -3.98 22.80 -10.08
C GLU A 37 -3.32 21.46 -10.39
N GLN A 38 -3.47 20.46 -9.51
CA GLN A 38 -2.88 19.11 -9.66
C GLN A 38 -3.78 18.12 -10.40
N GLN A 39 -5.03 18.51 -10.71
CA GLN A 39 -5.95 17.62 -11.41
C GLN A 39 -5.48 17.33 -12.83
N HIS A 40 -5.41 16.06 -13.21
CA HIS A 40 -5.20 15.65 -14.60
C HIS A 40 -6.36 16.13 -15.49
N GLU A 41 -6.09 16.42 -16.75
CA GLU A 41 -7.11 16.91 -17.72
C GLU A 41 -8.31 15.94 -17.86
N ALA A 42 -8.08 14.64 -17.71
CA ALA A 42 -9.12 13.61 -17.70
C ALA A 42 -9.99 13.60 -16.43
N GLY A 43 -9.68 14.43 -15.41
CA GLY A 43 -10.51 14.61 -14.22
C GLY A 43 -10.06 13.86 -12.97
N TYR A 44 -8.98 13.09 -12.98
CA TYR A 44 -8.48 12.37 -11.82
C TYR A 44 -7.23 13.02 -11.20
N TRP A 45 -6.84 12.54 -10.03
CA TRP A 45 -5.55 12.81 -9.40
C TRP A 45 -4.74 11.53 -9.29
N CYS A 46 -3.43 11.65 -9.41
CA CYS A 46 -2.51 10.54 -9.18
C CYS A 46 -1.16 11.10 -8.73
N GLY A 47 -0.77 10.82 -7.51
CA GLY A 47 0.55 11.14 -6.98
C GLY A 47 1.58 10.08 -7.33
N ASN A 48 2.86 10.42 -7.15
CA ASN A 48 3.91 9.42 -7.20
C ASN A 48 3.87 8.55 -5.94
N LEU A 49 4.18 7.28 -6.11
CA LEU A 49 4.35 6.33 -5.02
C LEU A 49 5.83 5.97 -4.91
N GLU A 50 6.50 6.60 -3.95
CA GLU A 50 7.91 6.33 -3.69
C GLU A 50 8.06 5.07 -2.84
N SER A 51 8.95 4.19 -3.24
CA SER A 51 9.29 2.98 -2.51
C SER A 51 10.81 2.84 -2.36
N ASN A 52 11.31 1.66 -2.18
CA ASN A 52 12.75 1.44 -2.03
C ASN A 52 13.40 1.08 -3.37
N SER A 53 14.73 1.22 -3.43
CA SER A 53 15.55 1.05 -4.66
C SER A 53 15.56 -0.36 -5.23
N CYS A 54 14.89 -1.35 -4.60
CA CYS A 54 14.77 -2.67 -5.22
C CYS A 54 13.90 -2.62 -6.49
N MET A 55 12.99 -1.65 -6.63
CA MET A 55 12.20 -1.45 -7.84
C MET A 55 13.09 -1.10 -9.04
N GLU A 56 13.98 -0.15 -8.85
CA GLU A 56 14.98 0.25 -9.83
C GLU A 56 15.95 -0.88 -10.14
N ALA A 57 16.46 -1.53 -9.10
CA ALA A 57 17.41 -2.65 -9.24
C ALA A 57 16.81 -3.81 -10.04
N GLN A 58 15.59 -4.21 -9.72
CA GLN A 58 14.88 -5.28 -10.43
C GLN A 58 14.58 -4.88 -11.88
N TRP A 59 14.23 -3.62 -12.14
CA TRP A 59 14.04 -3.13 -13.50
C TRP A 59 15.35 -3.21 -14.31
N VAL A 60 16.49 -2.75 -13.77
CA VAL A 60 17.81 -2.84 -14.43
C VAL A 60 18.18 -4.29 -14.73
N LEU A 61 18.02 -5.18 -13.75
CA LEU A 61 18.29 -6.62 -13.92
C LEU A 61 17.38 -7.25 -14.99
N ALA A 62 16.09 -6.89 -15.03
CA ALA A 62 15.17 -7.40 -16.04
C ALA A 62 15.56 -6.91 -17.45
N MET A 63 15.95 -5.64 -17.60
CA MET A 63 16.43 -5.11 -18.88
C MET A 63 17.70 -5.83 -19.34
N HIS A 64 18.65 -6.09 -18.43
CA HIS A 64 19.83 -6.92 -18.71
C HIS A 64 19.42 -8.32 -19.18
N ILE A 65 18.54 -9.01 -18.44
CA ILE A 65 18.10 -10.37 -18.72
C ILE A 65 17.43 -10.49 -20.09
N MET A 66 16.59 -9.53 -20.43
CA MET A 66 15.88 -9.51 -21.73
C MET A 66 16.71 -8.90 -22.88
N GLY A 67 17.91 -8.39 -22.60
CA GLY A 67 18.79 -7.78 -23.59
C GLY A 67 18.30 -6.40 -24.10
N VAL A 68 17.50 -5.70 -23.31
CA VAL A 68 17.05 -4.33 -23.61
C VAL A 68 18.12 -3.34 -23.13
N LYS A 69 18.99 -2.88 -24.05
CA LYS A 69 20.13 -2.03 -23.69
C LYS A 69 19.90 -0.53 -23.96
N ASP A 70 18.98 -0.20 -24.86
CA ASP A 70 18.80 1.15 -25.38
C ASP A 70 17.58 1.86 -24.79
N ASP A 71 17.16 1.50 -23.55
CA ASP A 71 16.08 2.22 -22.89
C ASP A 71 16.58 3.59 -22.42
N PRO A 72 15.90 4.70 -22.82
CA PRO A 72 16.35 6.07 -22.52
C PRO A 72 16.39 6.38 -21.00
N LYS A 73 15.71 5.60 -20.16
CA LYS A 73 15.70 5.78 -18.71
C LYS A 73 16.90 5.12 -18.02
N HIS A 74 17.60 4.21 -18.66
CA HIS A 74 18.59 3.33 -18.03
C HIS A 74 19.59 4.13 -17.17
N ASP A 75 20.24 5.14 -17.73
CA ASP A 75 21.20 5.97 -16.99
C ASP A 75 20.57 6.75 -15.85
N GLY A 76 19.31 7.16 -16.02
CA GLY A 76 18.54 7.84 -14.98
C GLY A 76 18.22 6.92 -13.80
N VAL A 77 17.86 5.66 -14.08
CA VAL A 77 17.58 4.64 -13.06
C VAL A 77 18.87 4.27 -12.30
N ILE A 78 20.00 4.13 -12.98
CA ILE A 78 21.30 3.91 -12.31
C ILE A 78 21.64 5.09 -11.38
N ARG A 79 21.43 6.33 -11.84
CA ARG A 79 21.65 7.51 -10.97
C ARG A 79 20.71 7.50 -9.77
N CYS A 80 19.44 7.07 -9.93
CA CYS A 80 18.52 6.91 -8.81
C CYS A 80 19.10 5.95 -7.77
N ILE A 81 19.49 4.74 -8.16
CA ILE A 81 20.09 3.76 -7.25
C ILE A 81 21.28 4.36 -6.50
N LEU A 82 22.17 5.04 -7.20
CA LEU A 82 23.36 5.65 -6.57
C LEU A 82 23.00 6.81 -5.62
N ASN A 83 21.98 7.60 -5.94
CA ASN A 83 21.53 8.72 -5.11
C ASN A 83 20.89 8.28 -3.79
N GLU A 84 20.20 7.12 -3.80
CA GLU A 84 19.51 6.56 -2.65
C GLU A 84 20.44 5.74 -1.74
N GLN A 85 21.72 5.60 -2.09
CA GLN A 85 22.66 4.88 -1.24
C GLN A 85 22.92 5.60 0.08
N ARG A 86 22.75 4.90 1.17
CA ARG A 86 23.03 5.41 2.52
C ARG A 86 24.55 5.63 2.72
N LYS A 87 24.88 6.45 3.71
CA LYS A 87 26.28 6.75 4.07
C LYS A 87 27.09 5.51 4.45
N ASP A 88 26.43 4.48 5.01
CA ASP A 88 27.03 3.20 5.38
C ASP A 88 27.23 2.24 4.20
N GLY A 89 26.74 2.62 3.00
CA GLY A 89 26.88 1.84 1.77
C GLY A 89 25.68 0.94 1.47
N SER A 90 24.68 0.85 2.35
CA SER A 90 23.46 0.08 2.16
C SER A 90 22.37 0.86 1.45
N TRP A 91 21.23 0.18 1.18
CA TRP A 91 19.95 0.79 0.78
C TRP A 91 18.85 0.41 1.77
N GLU A 92 17.99 1.35 2.08
CA GLU A 92 16.89 1.20 3.03
C GLU A 92 15.56 0.86 2.35
N ILE A 93 14.58 0.42 3.13
CA ILE A 93 13.24 0.07 2.61
C ILE A 93 12.17 1.14 2.90
N TYR A 94 12.49 2.14 3.70
CA TYR A 94 11.71 3.37 3.92
C TYR A 94 12.67 4.49 4.35
N HIS A 95 12.24 5.74 4.14
CA HIS A 95 13.05 6.91 4.44
C HIS A 95 13.48 6.96 5.91
N ASP A 96 14.77 7.21 6.15
CA ASP A 96 15.41 7.30 7.46
C ASP A 96 15.24 6.04 8.33
N ALA A 97 15.30 4.87 7.70
CA ALA A 97 15.31 3.59 8.41
C ALA A 97 16.55 3.46 9.32
N ASN A 98 16.40 2.77 10.46
CA ASN A 98 17.50 2.59 11.42
C ASN A 98 18.72 1.90 10.80
N MET A 99 18.49 1.00 9.81
CA MET A 99 19.55 0.29 9.07
C MET A 99 19.12 -0.03 7.65
N GLY A 100 20.07 -0.39 6.79
CA GLY A 100 19.77 -0.88 5.46
C GLY A 100 19.16 -2.28 5.44
N ASP A 101 18.53 -2.64 4.33
CA ASP A 101 18.00 -3.99 4.08
C ASP A 101 18.97 -4.80 3.21
N ILE A 102 19.26 -6.05 3.63
CA ILE A 102 20.23 -6.90 2.95
C ILE A 102 19.78 -7.29 1.54
N ASN A 103 18.48 -7.50 1.31
CA ASN A 103 17.95 -7.90 0.01
C ASN A 103 18.02 -6.73 -0.97
N THR A 104 17.52 -5.57 -0.58
CA THR A 104 17.59 -4.33 -1.37
C THR A 104 19.05 -3.99 -1.69
N THR A 105 19.95 -4.10 -0.70
CA THR A 105 21.38 -3.79 -0.90
C THR A 105 22.05 -4.74 -1.89
N VAL A 106 21.77 -6.04 -1.82
CA VAL A 106 22.35 -7.02 -2.77
C VAL A 106 21.74 -6.86 -4.17
N GLU A 107 20.44 -6.60 -4.28
CA GLU A 107 19.79 -6.36 -5.58
C GLU A 107 20.33 -5.09 -6.24
N CYS A 108 20.48 -3.99 -5.50
CA CYS A 108 21.12 -2.76 -5.99
C CYS A 108 22.59 -3.00 -6.41
N TYR A 109 23.35 -3.72 -5.60
CA TYR A 109 24.74 -4.09 -5.93
C TYR A 109 24.79 -4.88 -7.24
N ALA A 110 23.96 -5.91 -7.39
CA ALA A 110 23.90 -6.74 -8.59
C ALA A 110 23.47 -5.94 -9.83
N ALA A 111 22.49 -5.04 -9.69
CA ALA A 111 22.03 -4.16 -10.75
C ALA A 111 23.15 -3.21 -11.22
N LEU A 112 23.86 -2.57 -10.30
CA LEU A 112 24.97 -1.68 -10.60
C LEU A 112 26.12 -2.45 -11.30
N ARG A 113 26.42 -3.68 -10.86
CA ARG A 113 27.39 -4.56 -11.54
C ARG A 113 26.95 -4.93 -12.96
N SER A 114 25.66 -5.21 -13.16
CA SER A 114 25.11 -5.49 -14.51
C SER A 114 25.16 -4.29 -15.45
N ALA A 115 25.26 -3.09 -14.90
CA ALA A 115 25.36 -1.80 -15.60
C ALA A 115 26.81 -1.28 -15.70
N ASP A 116 27.81 -2.15 -15.61
CA ASP A 116 29.24 -1.86 -15.80
C ASP A 116 29.84 -0.92 -14.73
N ILE A 117 29.21 -0.75 -13.56
CA ILE A 117 29.78 0.06 -12.49
C ILE A 117 30.97 -0.64 -11.86
N ASP A 118 32.11 0.08 -11.77
CA ASP A 118 33.37 -0.42 -11.24
C ASP A 118 33.23 -0.92 -9.78
N PRO A 119 33.53 -2.20 -9.48
CA PRO A 119 33.47 -2.76 -8.13
C PRO A 119 34.40 -2.08 -7.13
N GLU A 120 35.44 -1.39 -7.60
CA GLU A 120 36.38 -0.64 -6.75
C GLU A 120 35.98 0.85 -6.61
N SER A 121 34.88 1.28 -7.19
CA SER A 121 34.31 2.61 -6.92
C SER A 121 33.83 2.72 -5.47
N GLU A 122 33.91 3.91 -4.89
CA GLU A 122 33.55 4.14 -3.48
C GLU A 122 32.16 3.60 -3.09
N PRO A 123 31.08 3.82 -3.88
CA PRO A 123 29.76 3.26 -3.57
C PRO A 123 29.76 1.74 -3.51
N MET A 124 30.44 1.09 -4.46
CA MET A 124 30.45 -0.39 -4.55
C MET A 124 31.28 -1.02 -3.43
N VAL A 125 32.41 -0.42 -3.07
CA VAL A 125 33.24 -0.88 -1.94
C VAL A 125 32.45 -0.83 -0.64
N LYS A 126 31.79 0.30 -0.37
CA LYS A 126 30.97 0.46 0.85
C LYS A 126 29.82 -0.57 0.88
N ALA A 127 29.11 -0.75 -0.23
CA ALA A 127 28.03 -1.73 -0.32
C ALA A 127 28.53 -3.16 -0.07
N ARG A 128 29.63 -3.54 -0.69
CA ARG A 128 30.28 -4.85 -0.48
C ARG A 128 30.65 -5.08 0.99
N GLU A 129 31.31 -4.11 1.62
CA GLU A 129 31.70 -4.19 3.05
C GLU A 129 30.47 -4.32 3.95
N TRP A 130 29.43 -3.55 3.67
CA TRP A 130 28.17 -3.63 4.41
C TRP A 130 27.50 -5.00 4.26
N ILE A 131 27.35 -5.52 3.02
CA ILE A 131 26.79 -6.84 2.74
C ILE A 131 27.52 -7.92 3.53
N LEU A 132 28.85 -7.95 3.45
CA LEU A 132 29.67 -8.99 4.09
C LEU A 132 29.59 -8.90 5.62
N SER A 133 29.51 -7.70 6.19
CA SER A 133 29.40 -7.51 7.65
C SER A 133 28.01 -7.84 8.20
N HIS A 134 26.97 -7.92 7.34
CA HIS A 134 25.58 -8.22 7.73
C HIS A 134 25.13 -9.62 7.34
N GLY A 135 26.05 -10.59 7.28
CA GLY A 135 25.77 -12.00 7.04
C GLY A 135 25.87 -12.43 5.56
N GLY A 136 26.03 -11.47 4.65
CA GLY A 136 26.24 -11.73 3.23
C GLY A 136 25.03 -12.40 2.56
N LEU A 137 25.31 -13.11 1.48
CA LEU A 137 24.27 -13.74 0.65
C LEU A 137 23.46 -14.85 1.35
N LYS A 138 23.85 -15.30 2.55
CA LYS A 138 23.09 -16.30 3.34
C LYS A 138 21.77 -15.76 3.86
N GLU A 139 21.72 -14.48 4.16
CA GLU A 139 20.55 -13.80 4.74
C GLU A 139 19.48 -13.44 3.69
N LEU A 140 19.74 -13.67 2.41
CA LEU A 140 18.81 -13.35 1.33
C LEU A 140 17.53 -14.16 1.40
N ARG A 141 16.41 -13.51 1.06
CA ARG A 141 15.11 -14.13 0.85
C ARG A 141 14.97 -14.70 -0.56
N VAL A 142 13.90 -15.43 -0.79
CA VAL A 142 13.64 -16.17 -2.03
C VAL A 142 13.70 -15.29 -3.28
N PHE A 143 13.12 -14.10 -3.27
CA PHE A 143 13.09 -13.24 -4.45
C PHE A 143 14.49 -12.78 -4.87
N SER A 144 15.33 -12.33 -3.93
CA SER A 144 16.70 -11.96 -4.23
C SER A 144 17.51 -13.16 -4.75
N LYS A 145 17.26 -14.37 -4.23
CA LYS A 145 17.86 -15.60 -4.77
C LYS A 145 17.40 -15.91 -6.19
N TYR A 146 16.12 -15.66 -6.54
CA TYR A 146 15.64 -15.80 -7.91
C TYR A 146 16.34 -14.82 -8.86
N TRP A 147 16.47 -13.54 -8.46
CA TRP A 147 17.20 -12.55 -9.24
C TRP A 147 18.63 -12.97 -9.49
N LEU A 148 19.34 -13.41 -8.45
CA LEU A 148 20.70 -13.93 -8.59
C LEU A 148 20.77 -15.20 -9.46
N ALA A 149 19.76 -16.08 -9.40
CA ALA A 149 19.72 -17.26 -10.24
C ALA A 149 19.51 -16.92 -11.73
N LEU A 150 18.69 -15.93 -12.03
CA LEU A 150 18.44 -15.44 -13.38
C LEU A 150 19.70 -14.88 -14.04
N ILE A 151 20.58 -14.24 -13.27
CA ILE A 151 21.86 -13.68 -13.75
C ILE A 151 23.06 -14.62 -13.55
N GLY A 152 22.85 -15.87 -13.13
CA GLY A 152 23.91 -16.88 -13.00
C GLY A 152 24.75 -16.82 -11.72
N GLU A 153 24.32 -16.03 -10.74
CA GLU A 153 25.03 -15.80 -9.47
C GLU A 153 24.53 -16.71 -8.32
N TRP A 154 23.41 -17.42 -8.51
CA TRP A 154 22.87 -18.41 -7.58
C TRP A 154 22.43 -19.68 -8.33
N PRO A 155 22.68 -20.89 -7.80
CA PRO A 155 22.23 -22.12 -8.46
C PRO A 155 20.72 -22.29 -8.39
N TRP A 156 20.03 -22.53 -9.51
CA TRP A 156 18.60 -22.78 -9.55
C TRP A 156 18.13 -23.97 -8.71
N ASP A 157 18.95 -25.01 -8.56
CA ASP A 157 18.61 -26.18 -7.72
C ASP A 157 18.71 -25.88 -6.20
N LYS A 158 19.09 -24.67 -5.84
CA LYS A 158 19.19 -24.13 -4.48
C LYS A 158 18.19 -22.99 -4.22
N THR A 159 17.29 -22.73 -5.16
CA THR A 159 16.11 -21.88 -4.93
C THR A 159 14.90 -22.76 -4.62
N PRO A 160 13.89 -22.26 -3.89
CA PRO A 160 12.61 -22.96 -3.74
C PRO A 160 12.01 -23.30 -5.11
N THR A 161 11.41 -24.47 -5.21
CA THR A 161 10.92 -25.00 -6.50
C THR A 161 9.43 -24.75 -6.66
N LEU A 162 9.07 -24.04 -7.72
CA LEU A 162 7.69 -23.88 -8.15
C LEU A 162 7.43 -24.73 -9.39
N ILE A 163 6.29 -25.41 -9.44
CA ILE A 163 5.92 -26.28 -10.54
C ILE A 163 4.69 -25.75 -11.26
N PRO A 164 4.66 -25.69 -12.60
CA PRO A 164 3.49 -25.22 -13.37
C PRO A 164 2.21 -26.00 -13.12
N GLU A 165 2.35 -27.26 -12.70
CA GLU A 165 1.21 -28.13 -12.36
C GLU A 165 0.35 -27.63 -11.20
N LEU A 166 0.82 -26.65 -10.41
CA LEU A 166 0.03 -25.97 -9.40
C LEU A 166 -1.24 -25.32 -9.98
N ILE A 167 -1.20 -24.91 -11.27
CA ILE A 167 -2.35 -24.33 -11.97
C ILE A 167 -3.55 -25.29 -12.05
N TRP A 168 -3.34 -26.59 -11.89
CA TRP A 168 -4.38 -27.61 -11.95
C TRP A 168 -5.07 -27.87 -10.62
N LEU A 169 -4.52 -27.36 -9.50
CA LEU A 169 -5.15 -27.56 -8.22
C LEU A 169 -6.46 -26.77 -8.14
N PRO A 170 -7.60 -27.46 -8.01
CA PRO A 170 -8.89 -26.76 -7.97
C PRO A 170 -9.03 -25.98 -6.66
N PRO A 171 -9.85 -24.92 -6.61
CA PRO A 171 -9.96 -24.02 -5.46
C PRO A 171 -10.40 -24.67 -4.13
N TRP A 172 -10.92 -25.90 -4.17
CA TRP A 172 -11.32 -26.64 -2.97
C TRP A 172 -10.21 -27.53 -2.38
N LEU A 173 -9.10 -27.73 -3.10
CA LEU A 173 -7.91 -28.40 -2.58
C LEU A 173 -6.97 -27.38 -1.93
N PRO A 174 -6.25 -27.74 -0.84
CA PRO A 174 -5.25 -26.87 -0.24
C PRO A 174 -4.06 -26.65 -1.20
N PHE A 175 -3.35 -25.53 -1.02
CA PHE A 175 -2.20 -25.11 -1.83
C PHE A 175 -2.52 -24.81 -3.30
N ASN A 176 -3.79 -24.58 -3.64
CA ASN A 176 -4.15 -24.05 -4.94
C ASN A 176 -3.72 -22.57 -5.05
N ILE A 177 -3.66 -22.03 -6.27
CA ILE A 177 -3.20 -20.65 -6.51
C ILE A 177 -4.09 -19.60 -5.81
N TYR A 178 -5.36 -19.90 -5.49
CA TYR A 178 -6.30 -19.01 -4.78
C TYR A 178 -6.19 -19.09 -3.25
N ASP A 179 -5.29 -19.92 -2.71
CA ASP A 179 -4.90 -19.84 -1.29
C ASP A 179 -3.83 -18.77 -1.06
N PHE A 180 -3.24 -18.25 -2.12
CA PHE A 180 -2.36 -17.08 -2.12
C PHE A 180 -3.15 -15.81 -2.40
N SER A 181 -2.73 -14.69 -1.82
CA SER A 181 -3.30 -13.37 -2.11
C SER A 181 -3.22 -13.02 -3.60
N SER A 182 -4.01 -12.05 -4.05
CA SER A 182 -4.06 -11.63 -5.46
C SER A 182 -2.68 -11.28 -6.01
N TRP A 183 -1.89 -10.48 -5.30
CA TRP A 183 -0.52 -10.08 -5.70
C TRP A 183 0.47 -11.25 -5.65
N ALA A 184 0.35 -12.12 -4.65
CA ALA A 184 1.22 -13.30 -4.55
C ALA A 184 0.89 -14.31 -5.67
N ARG A 185 -0.38 -14.54 -5.98
CA ARG A 185 -0.87 -15.38 -7.08
C ARG A 185 -0.38 -14.87 -8.43
N ALA A 186 -0.51 -13.57 -8.67
CA ALA A 186 -0.07 -12.92 -9.91
C ALA A 186 1.46 -13.00 -10.11
N THR A 187 2.22 -13.13 -9.03
CA THR A 187 3.67 -13.34 -9.06
C THR A 187 4.04 -14.84 -9.15
N LEU A 188 3.30 -15.70 -8.44
CA LEU A 188 3.55 -17.15 -8.38
C LEU A 188 3.45 -17.82 -9.76
N VAL A 189 2.40 -17.49 -10.53
CA VAL A 189 2.14 -18.15 -11.83
C VAL A 189 3.28 -17.93 -12.83
N PRO A 190 3.79 -16.70 -13.07
CA PRO A 190 4.96 -16.52 -13.93
C PRO A 190 6.24 -17.16 -13.35
N LEU A 191 6.43 -17.14 -12.04
CA LEU A 191 7.57 -17.82 -11.40
C LEU A 191 7.51 -19.34 -11.58
N CYS A 192 6.35 -19.97 -11.69
CA CYS A 192 6.24 -21.39 -12.04
C CYS A 192 6.88 -21.68 -13.42
N LEU A 193 6.70 -20.80 -14.41
CA LEU A 193 7.35 -20.92 -15.71
C LEU A 193 8.86 -20.74 -15.61
N LEU A 194 9.31 -19.70 -14.93
CA LEU A 194 10.74 -19.42 -14.73
C LEU A 194 11.43 -20.57 -13.97
N SER A 195 10.83 -21.06 -12.90
CA SER A 195 11.35 -22.20 -12.13
C SER A 195 11.39 -23.51 -12.93
N ALA A 196 10.43 -23.71 -13.86
CA ALA A 196 10.44 -24.87 -14.76
C ALA A 196 11.50 -24.78 -15.85
N ARG A 197 11.77 -23.57 -16.37
CA ARG A 197 12.76 -23.32 -17.43
C ARG A 197 14.18 -23.16 -16.88
N ARG A 198 14.32 -22.61 -15.68
CA ARG A 198 15.60 -22.26 -15.03
C ARG A 198 16.50 -21.45 -15.96
N PRO A 199 16.02 -20.36 -16.54
CA PRO A 199 16.79 -19.58 -17.49
C PRO A 199 17.94 -18.87 -16.78
N VAL A 200 19.04 -18.66 -17.51
CA VAL A 200 20.19 -17.91 -17.02
C VAL A 200 20.68 -16.98 -18.12
N THR A 201 20.72 -15.69 -17.84
CA THR A 201 21.44 -14.69 -18.64
C THR A 201 22.63 -14.20 -17.80
N PRO A 202 23.79 -14.84 -17.90
CA PRO A 202 24.89 -14.60 -16.98
C PRO A 202 25.46 -13.19 -17.17
N LEU A 203 25.93 -12.60 -16.08
CA LEU A 203 26.77 -11.41 -16.13
C LEU A 203 28.07 -11.71 -16.90
N ALA A 204 28.64 -10.69 -17.54
CA ALA A 204 29.99 -10.81 -18.12
C ALA A 204 31.00 -11.24 -17.03
N PRO A 205 32.07 -11.98 -17.38
CA PRO A 205 33.00 -12.47 -16.39
C PRO A 205 33.57 -11.42 -15.44
N GLU A 206 33.80 -10.21 -15.94
CA GLU A 206 34.29 -9.05 -15.19
C GLU A 206 33.26 -8.42 -14.28
N HIS A 207 31.95 -8.71 -14.48
CA HIS A 207 30.84 -8.17 -13.71
C HIS A 207 30.25 -9.17 -12.71
N ARG A 208 30.82 -10.35 -12.61
CA ARG A 208 30.38 -11.36 -11.64
C ARG A 208 30.54 -10.87 -10.22
N LEU A 209 29.73 -11.42 -9.32
CA LEU A 209 29.70 -11.05 -7.92
C LEU A 209 30.64 -11.89 -7.06
N ASP A 210 31.83 -12.28 -7.60
CA ASP A 210 32.75 -13.19 -6.89
C ASP A 210 33.28 -12.58 -5.59
N GLU A 211 33.35 -11.27 -5.50
CA GLU A 211 33.75 -10.52 -4.31
C GLU A 211 32.74 -10.60 -3.13
N LEU A 212 31.52 -11.06 -3.37
CA LEU A 212 30.55 -11.36 -2.32
C LEU A 212 30.67 -12.78 -1.75
N PHE A 213 31.63 -13.56 -2.23
CA PHE A 213 31.96 -14.91 -1.77
C PHE A 213 33.39 -14.97 -1.18
N PRO A 214 33.62 -14.47 0.05
CA PRO A 214 34.95 -14.26 0.60
C PRO A 214 35.80 -15.57 0.69
N ASP A 215 35.14 -16.72 0.94
CA ASP A 215 35.78 -18.03 0.98
C ASP A 215 35.77 -18.73 -0.39
N GLY A 216 35.41 -18.02 -1.44
CA GLY A 216 35.22 -18.54 -2.78
C GLY A 216 33.88 -19.26 -2.98
N ARG A 217 33.31 -19.10 -4.16
CA ARG A 217 31.99 -19.62 -4.56
C ARG A 217 31.84 -21.14 -4.36
N GLY A 218 32.92 -21.89 -4.53
CA GLY A 218 32.95 -23.37 -4.35
C GLY A 218 32.77 -23.82 -2.90
N ASN A 219 33.04 -22.94 -1.94
CA ASN A 219 32.94 -23.23 -0.51
C ASN A 219 31.67 -22.64 0.12
N PHE A 220 30.88 -21.87 -0.65
CA PHE A 220 29.66 -21.24 -0.14
C PHE A 220 28.53 -22.28 -0.03
N ASP A 221 27.86 -22.27 1.13
CA ASP A 221 26.67 -23.11 1.36
C ASP A 221 25.42 -22.44 0.80
N PHE A 222 24.94 -22.87 -0.36
CA PHE A 222 23.72 -22.43 -1.02
C PHE A 222 22.46 -23.15 -0.52
N SER A 223 22.53 -23.99 0.51
CA SER A 223 21.35 -24.74 0.96
C SER A 223 20.28 -23.82 1.54
N ILE A 224 19.01 -24.22 1.35
CA ILE A 224 17.89 -23.55 2.01
C ILE A 224 17.94 -23.94 3.49
N PRO A 225 18.03 -22.98 4.42
CA PRO A 225 18.12 -23.30 5.85
C PRO A 225 16.84 -23.97 6.33
N ALA A 226 16.99 -25.02 7.15
CA ALA A 226 15.88 -25.63 7.87
C ALA A 226 15.43 -24.68 9.02
N LYS A 227 14.22 -24.14 8.92
CA LYS A 227 13.70 -23.16 9.89
C LYS A 227 13.18 -23.78 11.18
N ALA A 228 12.94 -25.09 11.23
CA ALA A 228 12.29 -25.77 12.36
C ALA A 228 12.83 -27.18 12.58
N GLY A 229 12.44 -27.79 13.71
CA GLY A 229 12.82 -29.16 14.05
C GLY A 229 12.36 -30.19 13.03
N TRP A 230 13.03 -31.34 13.00
CA TRP A 230 12.85 -32.36 11.95
C TRP A 230 11.45 -32.99 11.83
N CYS A 231 10.56 -32.74 12.79
CA CYS A 231 9.15 -33.17 12.79
C CYS A 231 8.15 -32.04 12.54
N SER A 232 8.58 -30.90 11.99
CA SER A 232 7.68 -29.77 11.69
C SER A 232 7.13 -29.84 10.26
N TRP A 233 6.04 -29.12 10.01
CA TRP A 233 5.45 -29.01 8.67
C TRP A 233 6.38 -28.29 7.71
N GLU A 234 7.15 -27.33 8.18
CA GLU A 234 8.17 -26.63 7.42
C GLU A 234 9.23 -27.62 6.89
N THR A 235 9.63 -28.59 7.71
CA THR A 235 10.55 -29.68 7.29
C THR A 235 9.90 -30.61 6.27
N VAL A 236 8.60 -30.90 6.40
CA VAL A 236 7.87 -31.71 5.40
C VAL A 236 7.84 -30.96 4.07
N PHE A 237 7.50 -29.66 4.06
CA PHE A 237 7.48 -28.86 2.84
C PHE A 237 8.86 -28.66 2.24
N LEU A 238 9.90 -28.50 3.05
CA LEU A 238 11.28 -28.47 2.57
C LEU A 238 11.66 -29.82 1.91
N GLY A 239 11.23 -30.95 2.49
CA GLY A 239 11.42 -32.27 1.89
C GLY A 239 10.69 -32.41 0.54
N LEU A 240 9.47 -31.91 0.43
CA LEU A 240 8.72 -31.85 -0.84
C LEU A 240 9.40 -30.94 -1.86
N ASP A 241 9.88 -29.76 -1.44
CA ASP A 241 10.63 -28.85 -2.29
C ASP A 241 11.89 -29.51 -2.86
N ILE A 242 12.68 -30.17 -2.02
CA ILE A 242 13.86 -30.93 -2.44
C ILE A 242 13.47 -32.04 -3.43
N PHE A 243 12.36 -32.76 -3.18
CA PHE A 243 11.87 -33.77 -4.10
C PHE A 243 11.51 -33.16 -5.46
N PHE A 244 10.72 -32.11 -5.49
CA PHE A 244 10.35 -31.44 -6.73
C PHE A 244 11.58 -30.85 -7.45
N GLY A 245 12.48 -30.18 -6.75
CA GLY A 245 13.66 -29.53 -7.31
C GLY A 245 14.73 -30.47 -7.82
N LYS A 246 15.03 -31.57 -7.07
CA LYS A 246 16.13 -32.50 -7.39
C LYS A 246 15.67 -33.76 -8.13
N VAL A 247 14.47 -34.26 -7.83
CA VAL A 247 13.96 -35.49 -8.43
C VAL A 247 13.04 -35.17 -9.59
N TYR A 248 11.90 -34.54 -9.32
CA TYR A 248 10.86 -34.33 -10.34
C TYR A 248 11.35 -33.46 -11.49
N GLN A 249 12.03 -32.35 -11.23
CA GLN A 249 12.55 -31.45 -12.28
C GLN A 249 13.60 -32.12 -13.18
N ASN A 250 14.28 -33.15 -12.71
CA ASN A 250 15.32 -33.90 -13.48
C ASN A 250 14.79 -35.16 -14.16
N LEU A 251 13.51 -35.52 -13.97
CA LEU A 251 12.89 -36.62 -14.71
C LEU A 251 12.89 -36.34 -16.21
N PRO A 252 13.24 -37.34 -17.06
CA PRO A 252 13.25 -37.17 -18.50
C PRO A 252 11.85 -36.96 -19.08
N TRP A 253 10.83 -37.43 -18.38
CA TRP A 253 9.44 -37.29 -18.76
C TRP A 253 8.58 -36.78 -17.59
N LYS A 254 7.82 -35.72 -17.84
CA LYS A 254 6.94 -35.07 -16.89
C LYS A 254 5.52 -35.01 -17.50
N PRO A 255 4.63 -35.93 -17.10
CA PRO A 255 3.29 -35.99 -17.66
C PRO A 255 2.57 -34.65 -17.51
N GLY A 256 2.03 -34.13 -18.64
CA GLY A 256 1.21 -32.91 -18.65
C GLY A 256 1.98 -31.59 -18.47
N ARG A 257 3.29 -31.58 -18.20
CA ARG A 257 4.10 -30.37 -17.99
C ARG A 257 3.89 -29.30 -19.09
N SER A 258 3.89 -29.73 -20.35
CA SER A 258 3.69 -28.79 -21.48
C SER A 258 2.30 -28.16 -21.48
N VAL A 259 1.28 -28.90 -21.04
CA VAL A 259 -0.10 -28.39 -20.90
C VAL A 259 -0.18 -27.42 -19.75
N ALA A 260 0.40 -27.75 -18.58
CA ALA A 260 0.44 -26.85 -17.43
C ALA A 260 1.16 -25.53 -17.75
N MET A 261 2.31 -25.62 -18.44
CA MET A 261 3.04 -24.43 -18.89
C MET A 261 2.22 -23.59 -19.89
N ALA A 262 1.49 -24.21 -20.80
CA ALA A 262 0.60 -23.49 -21.71
C ALA A 262 -0.50 -22.77 -20.94
N GLN A 263 -1.13 -23.44 -19.98
CA GLN A 263 -2.17 -22.83 -19.13
C GLN A 263 -1.63 -21.70 -18.25
N CYS A 264 -0.41 -21.81 -17.72
CA CYS A 264 0.24 -20.68 -17.03
C CYS A 264 0.44 -19.47 -17.97
N ARG A 265 0.90 -19.71 -19.23
CA ARG A 265 1.00 -18.62 -20.21
C ARG A 265 -0.35 -17.99 -20.53
N ASP A 266 -1.37 -18.83 -20.77
CA ASP A 266 -2.73 -18.35 -21.06
C ASP A 266 -3.28 -17.53 -19.88
N TRP A 267 -3.03 -17.98 -18.65
CA TRP A 267 -3.40 -17.24 -17.45
C TRP A 267 -2.69 -15.88 -17.36
N ILE A 268 -1.37 -15.83 -17.58
CA ILE A 268 -0.59 -14.59 -17.60
C ILE A 268 -1.16 -13.61 -18.62
N VAL A 269 -1.41 -14.08 -19.86
CA VAL A 269 -1.94 -13.22 -20.92
C VAL A 269 -3.35 -12.71 -20.62
N ALA A 270 -4.19 -13.57 -20.02
CA ALA A 270 -5.56 -13.19 -19.63
C ALA A 270 -5.62 -12.15 -18.51
N HIS A 271 -4.53 -12.01 -17.74
CA HIS A 271 -4.41 -11.07 -16.61
C HIS A 271 -3.55 -9.84 -16.95
N GLN A 272 -3.19 -9.63 -18.23
CA GLN A 272 -2.54 -8.39 -18.60
C GLN A 272 -3.52 -7.21 -18.56
N ASP A 273 -3.19 -6.21 -17.79
CA ASP A 273 -3.98 -4.99 -17.68
C ASP A 273 -4.00 -4.17 -18.99
N ALA A 274 -4.96 -3.27 -19.12
CA ALA A 274 -5.15 -2.52 -20.35
C ALA A 274 -3.98 -1.58 -20.66
N ASP A 275 -3.22 -1.14 -19.66
CA ASP A 275 -2.00 -0.34 -19.83
C ASP A 275 -0.75 -1.18 -20.17
N GLY A 276 -0.79 -2.49 -19.96
CA GLY A 276 0.31 -3.43 -20.22
C GLY A 276 0.99 -3.97 -18.97
N ALA A 277 0.57 -3.52 -17.77
CA ALA A 277 1.00 -4.04 -16.49
C ALA A 277 0.31 -5.38 -16.14
N TRP A 278 0.56 -5.90 -14.96
CA TRP A 278 -0.14 -7.04 -14.35
C TRP A 278 -0.44 -6.76 -12.88
N GLY A 279 -1.70 -6.85 -12.52
CA GLY A 279 -2.15 -6.70 -11.14
C GLY A 279 -1.89 -5.32 -10.53
N GLY A 280 -1.69 -4.30 -11.36
CA GLY A 280 -1.43 -2.92 -10.93
C GLY A 280 -0.14 -2.71 -10.12
N ILE A 281 0.79 -3.70 -10.10
CA ILE A 281 2.04 -3.63 -9.32
C ILE A 281 3.24 -4.21 -10.08
N GLN A 282 4.46 -3.73 -9.75
CA GLN A 282 5.67 -4.11 -10.48
C GLN A 282 6.05 -5.60 -10.38
N PRO A 283 6.02 -6.30 -9.23
CA PRO A 283 6.50 -7.68 -9.15
C PRO A 283 5.80 -8.65 -10.10
N PRO A 284 4.47 -8.79 -10.14
CA PRO A 284 3.82 -9.65 -11.14
C PRO A 284 4.10 -9.20 -12.57
N TRP A 285 4.19 -7.91 -12.82
CA TRP A 285 4.53 -7.36 -14.12
C TRP A 285 5.89 -7.85 -14.63
N ILE A 286 6.95 -7.61 -13.83
CA ILE A 286 8.32 -7.92 -14.24
C ILE A 286 8.57 -9.43 -14.42
N TYR A 287 7.99 -10.26 -13.54
CA TYR A 287 8.10 -11.72 -13.68
C TYR A 287 7.26 -12.24 -14.85
N SER A 288 6.10 -11.66 -15.14
CA SER A 288 5.26 -12.05 -16.27
C SER A 288 5.94 -11.79 -17.61
N VAL A 289 6.52 -10.61 -17.80
CA VAL A 289 7.21 -10.27 -19.05
C VAL A 289 8.44 -11.16 -19.26
N MET A 290 9.25 -11.42 -18.21
CA MET A 290 10.39 -12.32 -18.31
C MET A 290 9.97 -13.77 -18.58
N ALA A 291 8.91 -14.25 -17.94
CA ALA A 291 8.39 -15.59 -18.18
C ALA A 291 7.98 -15.79 -19.64
N LEU A 292 7.22 -14.84 -20.22
CA LEU A 292 6.84 -14.87 -21.64
C LEU A 292 8.04 -14.78 -22.57
N TYR A 293 9.03 -13.93 -22.24
CA TYR A 293 10.28 -13.84 -22.99
C TYR A 293 11.03 -15.18 -23.04
N PHE A 294 11.16 -15.87 -21.91
CA PHE A 294 11.80 -17.18 -21.85
C PHE A 294 10.94 -18.34 -22.40
N GLU A 295 9.65 -18.11 -22.60
CA GLU A 295 8.82 -19.01 -23.41
C GLU A 295 9.02 -18.81 -24.93
N GLY A 296 9.95 -17.93 -25.33
CA GLY A 296 10.37 -17.70 -26.71
C GLY A 296 9.62 -16.60 -27.43
N TRP A 297 8.88 -15.75 -26.71
CA TRP A 297 8.20 -14.62 -27.32
C TRP A 297 9.22 -13.48 -27.58
N PRO A 298 9.27 -12.92 -28.80
CA PRO A 298 10.19 -11.84 -29.09
C PRO A 298 9.74 -10.54 -28.38
N LEU A 299 10.68 -9.61 -28.15
CA LEU A 299 10.40 -8.29 -27.56
C LEU A 299 9.34 -7.51 -28.35
N SER A 300 9.23 -7.76 -29.66
CA SER A 300 8.23 -7.15 -30.56
C SER A 300 6.84 -7.80 -30.45
N HIS A 301 6.66 -8.86 -29.63
CA HIS A 301 5.35 -9.44 -29.43
C HIS A 301 4.41 -8.42 -28.78
N PRO A 302 3.16 -8.24 -29.25
CA PRO A 302 2.28 -7.16 -28.78
C PRO A 302 2.12 -7.06 -27.26
N VAL A 303 2.07 -8.20 -26.56
CA VAL A 303 1.99 -8.28 -25.11
C VAL A 303 3.26 -7.72 -24.43
N ILE A 304 4.44 -8.11 -24.93
CA ILE A 304 5.73 -7.66 -24.37
C ILE A 304 6.01 -6.21 -24.76
N ASP A 305 5.80 -5.84 -26.02
CA ASP A 305 6.00 -4.46 -26.51
C ASP A 305 5.14 -3.44 -25.75
N LYS A 306 3.87 -3.80 -25.49
CA LYS A 306 2.96 -2.98 -24.67
C LYS A 306 3.49 -2.75 -23.27
N THR A 307 3.97 -3.79 -22.63
CA THR A 307 4.60 -3.78 -21.31
C THR A 307 5.82 -2.88 -21.25
N LEU A 308 6.76 -3.03 -22.21
CA LEU A 308 7.99 -2.23 -22.24
C LEU A 308 7.68 -0.75 -22.45
N LYS A 309 6.64 -0.43 -23.22
CA LYS A 309 6.20 0.96 -23.43
C LYS A 309 5.52 1.55 -22.19
N ALA A 310 4.81 0.75 -21.42
CA ALA A 310 4.13 1.23 -20.22
C ALA A 310 5.10 1.82 -19.19
N TRP A 311 6.30 1.24 -19.00
CA TRP A 311 7.32 1.82 -18.14
C TRP A 311 7.82 3.20 -18.59
N ASN A 312 7.63 3.56 -19.87
CA ASN A 312 7.99 4.87 -20.41
C ASN A 312 6.88 5.93 -20.26
N THR A 313 5.80 5.63 -19.55
CA THR A 313 4.71 6.53 -19.25
C THR A 313 4.74 6.95 -17.78
N HIS A 314 3.62 6.99 -17.12
CA HIS A 314 3.44 7.40 -15.74
C HIS A 314 3.97 6.39 -14.67
N TRP A 315 4.47 5.22 -15.07
CA TRP A 315 5.10 4.25 -14.17
C TRP A 315 6.53 4.61 -13.77
N SER A 316 7.05 5.71 -14.28
CA SER A 316 8.34 6.27 -13.86
C SER A 316 8.26 7.79 -13.77
N TYR A 317 9.08 8.39 -12.92
CA TYR A 317 9.14 9.84 -12.73
C TYR A 317 10.57 10.29 -12.46
N GLU A 318 10.85 11.57 -12.70
CA GLU A 318 12.15 12.16 -12.44
C GLU A 318 12.19 12.86 -11.08
N LYS A 319 13.24 12.61 -10.30
CA LYS A 319 13.52 13.27 -9.03
C LYS A 319 15.04 13.34 -8.82
N ASN A 320 15.58 14.48 -8.40
CA ASN A 320 17.00 14.66 -8.09
C ASN A 320 17.97 14.23 -9.21
N GLY A 321 17.57 14.36 -10.47
CA GLY A 321 18.36 13.95 -11.65
C GLY A 321 18.40 12.45 -11.89
N GLY A 322 17.71 11.64 -11.08
CA GLY A 322 17.47 10.21 -11.29
C GLY A 322 16.08 9.96 -11.88
N VAL A 323 15.86 8.74 -12.35
CA VAL A 323 14.55 8.23 -12.76
C VAL A 323 14.13 7.13 -11.82
N TYR A 324 13.00 7.31 -11.18
CA TYR A 324 12.41 6.40 -10.20
C TYR A 324 11.35 5.53 -10.87
N ILE A 325 11.31 4.26 -10.52
CA ILE A 325 10.31 3.30 -11.00
C ILE A 325 9.26 3.11 -9.90
N GLN A 326 8.01 3.34 -10.22
CA GLN A 326 6.92 3.16 -9.27
C GLN A 326 6.59 1.67 -9.06
N ALA A 327 6.37 1.29 -7.81
CA ALA A 327 5.92 -0.07 -7.46
C ALA A 327 4.47 -0.33 -7.86
N CYS A 328 3.65 0.70 -7.77
CA CYS A 328 2.23 0.73 -8.13
C CYS A 328 1.80 2.19 -8.37
N MET A 329 0.55 2.39 -8.75
CA MET A 329 -0.06 3.70 -8.94
C MET A 329 -1.47 3.73 -8.35
N SER A 330 -1.89 4.90 -7.88
CA SER A 330 -3.12 5.08 -7.10
C SER A 330 -4.13 6.08 -7.69
N PRO A 331 -4.40 6.09 -9.01
CA PRO A 331 -5.28 7.10 -9.59
C PRO A 331 -6.72 7.03 -9.05
N VAL A 332 -7.24 5.86 -8.73
CA VAL A 332 -8.59 5.72 -8.19
C VAL A 332 -8.60 6.16 -6.73
N TRP A 333 -7.70 5.62 -5.92
CA TRP A 333 -7.55 5.96 -4.51
C TRP A 333 -7.35 7.46 -4.28
N ASP A 334 -6.38 8.07 -4.97
CA ASP A 334 -6.09 9.50 -4.85
C ASP A 334 -7.27 10.38 -5.30
N THR A 335 -8.00 9.96 -6.33
CA THR A 335 -9.15 10.70 -6.84
C THR A 335 -10.30 10.67 -5.84
N ILE A 336 -10.63 9.50 -5.30
CA ILE A 336 -11.72 9.33 -4.34
C ILE A 336 -11.41 10.11 -3.05
N LEU A 337 -10.19 10.01 -2.53
CA LEU A 337 -9.79 10.72 -1.32
C LEU A 337 -9.70 12.23 -1.52
N THR A 338 -9.28 12.70 -2.70
CA THR A 338 -9.31 14.14 -3.02
C THR A 338 -10.74 14.67 -3.12
N LEU A 339 -11.65 13.91 -3.74
CA LEU A 339 -13.09 14.24 -3.74
C LEU A 339 -13.63 14.34 -2.32
N MET A 340 -13.31 13.39 -1.45
CA MET A 340 -13.71 13.40 -0.04
C MET A 340 -13.14 14.63 0.69
N ALA A 341 -11.87 14.99 0.43
CA ALA A 341 -11.26 16.17 1.04
C ALA A 341 -11.93 17.47 0.62
N GLN A 342 -12.29 17.61 -0.66
CA GLN A 342 -13.02 18.78 -1.16
C GLN A 342 -14.43 18.85 -0.55
N GLU A 343 -15.13 17.72 -0.43
CA GLU A 343 -16.45 17.63 0.21
C GLU A 343 -16.36 17.98 1.70
N ASP A 344 -15.40 17.43 2.43
CA ASP A 344 -15.16 17.77 3.84
C ASP A 344 -14.88 19.26 4.07
N CYS A 345 -14.31 19.94 3.07
CA CYS A 345 -14.14 21.40 3.06
C CYS A 345 -15.41 22.18 2.70
N GLY A 346 -16.53 21.50 2.46
CA GLY A 346 -17.83 22.11 2.14
C GLY A 346 -18.03 22.47 0.68
N GLU A 347 -17.16 21.96 -0.19
CA GLU A 347 -17.33 22.07 -1.64
C GLU A 347 -18.33 21.02 -2.15
N ASN A 348 -18.83 21.19 -3.37
CA ASN A 348 -19.79 20.26 -3.96
C ASN A 348 -19.63 20.17 -5.48
N VAL A 349 -20.17 19.12 -6.07
CA VAL A 349 -20.04 18.82 -7.51
C VAL A 349 -20.71 19.85 -8.43
N ASN A 350 -21.71 20.60 -7.94
CA ASN A 350 -22.38 21.63 -8.72
C ASN A 350 -21.61 22.97 -8.69
N GLY A 351 -20.86 23.23 -7.60
CA GLY A 351 -20.11 24.47 -7.39
C GLY A 351 -18.65 24.42 -7.84
N ARG A 352 -18.06 23.21 -7.95
CA ARG A 352 -16.64 23.05 -8.23
C ARG A 352 -16.41 22.14 -9.44
N GLU A 353 -15.74 22.67 -10.45
CA GLU A 353 -15.52 21.95 -11.71
C GLU A 353 -14.61 20.72 -11.53
N SER A 354 -13.55 20.82 -10.72
CA SER A 354 -12.67 19.70 -10.43
C SER A 354 -13.41 18.54 -9.78
N MET A 355 -14.32 18.81 -8.82
CA MET A 355 -15.15 17.77 -8.23
C MET A 355 -16.10 17.13 -9.26
N ARG A 356 -16.70 17.93 -10.14
CA ARG A 356 -17.59 17.40 -11.18
C ARG A 356 -16.86 16.47 -12.14
N LYS A 357 -15.66 16.84 -12.61
CA LYS A 357 -14.84 15.99 -13.48
C LYS A 357 -14.44 14.69 -12.78
N ALA A 358 -13.94 14.79 -11.55
CA ALA A 358 -13.51 13.62 -10.78
C ALA A 358 -14.67 12.69 -10.42
N PHE A 359 -15.81 13.23 -10.08
CA PHE A 359 -17.03 12.47 -9.83
C PHE A 359 -17.45 11.64 -11.05
N GLU A 360 -17.53 12.25 -12.24
CA GLU A 360 -17.86 11.52 -13.48
C GLU A 360 -16.81 10.46 -13.80
N TRP A 361 -15.53 10.81 -13.68
CA TRP A 361 -14.43 9.86 -13.88
C TRP A 361 -14.53 8.68 -12.90
N THR A 362 -14.80 8.91 -11.62
CA THR A 362 -14.95 7.85 -10.61
C THR A 362 -16.09 6.91 -10.97
N LEU A 363 -17.25 7.44 -11.38
CA LEU A 363 -18.39 6.62 -11.80
C LEU A 363 -18.07 5.78 -13.03
N ASP A 364 -17.30 6.30 -13.99
CA ASP A 364 -16.92 5.59 -15.21
C ASP A 364 -15.89 4.47 -14.93
N LYS A 365 -15.16 4.53 -13.80
CA LYS A 365 -14.19 3.52 -13.38
C LYS A 365 -14.78 2.39 -12.53
N GLN A 366 -16.09 2.38 -12.27
CA GLN A 366 -16.72 1.25 -11.61
C GLN A 366 -16.53 -0.04 -12.40
N VAL A 367 -15.94 -1.06 -11.79
CA VAL A 367 -15.67 -2.34 -12.43
C VAL A 367 -16.96 -3.16 -12.54
N MET A 368 -17.41 -3.38 -13.77
CA MET A 368 -18.64 -4.10 -14.10
C MET A 368 -18.37 -5.47 -14.71
N THR A 369 -17.13 -5.94 -14.68
CA THR A 369 -16.70 -7.24 -15.19
C THR A 369 -16.34 -8.18 -14.04
N GLY A 370 -16.43 -9.48 -14.29
CA GLY A 370 -15.93 -10.49 -13.35
C GLY A 370 -14.40 -10.53 -13.33
N GLY A 371 -13.85 -11.13 -12.28
CA GLY A 371 -12.41 -11.31 -12.07
C GLY A 371 -12.11 -12.52 -11.19
N ASP A 372 -10.85 -12.63 -10.77
CA ASP A 372 -10.37 -13.72 -9.91
C ASP A 372 -11.13 -13.86 -8.59
N TRP A 373 -11.62 -12.75 -8.05
CA TRP A 373 -12.42 -12.72 -6.83
C TRP A 373 -13.66 -13.65 -6.87
N GLN A 374 -14.23 -13.87 -8.06
CA GLN A 374 -15.41 -14.74 -8.24
C GLN A 374 -15.14 -16.22 -7.91
N VAL A 375 -13.88 -16.62 -7.81
CA VAL A 375 -13.52 -17.97 -7.35
C VAL A 375 -13.96 -18.22 -5.92
N ARG A 376 -13.83 -17.23 -5.05
CA ARG A 376 -14.20 -17.30 -3.62
C ARG A 376 -15.53 -16.64 -3.31
N VAL A 377 -15.92 -15.60 -4.05
CA VAL A 377 -17.17 -14.84 -3.85
C VAL A 377 -18.15 -15.24 -4.96
N LYS A 378 -19.10 -16.10 -4.62
CA LYS A 378 -20.11 -16.62 -5.54
C LYS A 378 -21.40 -15.80 -5.47
N ASP A 379 -22.14 -15.79 -6.56
CA ASP A 379 -23.50 -15.23 -6.63
C ASP A 379 -23.59 -13.73 -6.28
N VAL A 380 -22.53 -12.98 -6.60
CA VAL A 380 -22.44 -11.54 -6.41
C VAL A 380 -22.11 -10.88 -7.74
N GLU A 381 -22.90 -9.86 -8.10
CA GLU A 381 -22.67 -9.07 -9.31
C GLU A 381 -21.47 -8.15 -9.14
N PRO A 382 -20.69 -7.89 -10.21
CA PRO A 382 -19.61 -6.88 -10.19
C PRO A 382 -20.14 -5.48 -9.84
N GLY A 383 -19.32 -4.69 -9.18
CA GLY A 383 -19.72 -3.34 -8.75
C GLY A 383 -18.67 -2.59 -7.92
N GLY A 384 -17.47 -3.14 -7.75
CA GLY A 384 -16.36 -2.52 -7.02
C GLY A 384 -15.55 -1.53 -7.83
N TRP A 385 -14.53 -0.96 -7.19
CA TRP A 385 -13.46 -0.17 -7.82
C TRP A 385 -12.12 -0.84 -7.59
N ALA A 386 -11.18 -0.65 -8.50
CA ALA A 386 -9.81 -1.11 -8.37
C ALA A 386 -8.89 0.06 -8.01
N PHE A 387 -7.86 -0.19 -7.24
CA PHE A 387 -6.85 0.78 -6.81
C PHE A 387 -6.17 1.48 -8.01
N GLU A 388 -5.74 0.69 -8.98
CA GLU A 388 -5.28 1.13 -10.29
C GLU A 388 -6.39 0.88 -11.32
N HIS A 389 -6.77 1.90 -12.07
CA HIS A 389 -8.00 1.89 -12.89
C HIS A 389 -8.01 0.92 -14.07
N GLU A 390 -6.86 0.40 -14.48
CA GLU A 390 -6.74 -0.62 -15.54
C GLU A 390 -6.70 -2.05 -15.00
N ASN A 391 -6.47 -2.22 -13.68
CA ASN A 391 -6.44 -3.51 -12.99
C ASN A 391 -7.85 -4.04 -12.68
N VAL A 392 -8.68 -4.20 -13.70
CA VAL A 392 -10.09 -4.59 -13.55
C VAL A 392 -10.30 -6.03 -13.09
N ALA A 393 -9.27 -6.88 -13.13
CA ALA A 393 -9.35 -8.26 -12.63
C ALA A 393 -9.38 -8.33 -11.10
N TYR A 394 -8.88 -7.30 -10.43
CA TYR A 394 -8.73 -7.22 -8.98
C TYR A 394 -9.31 -5.92 -8.39
N PRO A 395 -10.65 -5.68 -8.52
CA PRO A 395 -11.28 -4.64 -7.73
C PRO A 395 -11.10 -4.97 -6.25
N ASP A 396 -10.94 -3.95 -5.41
CA ASP A 396 -10.70 -4.14 -4.00
C ASP A 396 -11.79 -3.52 -3.13
N VAL A 397 -11.86 -4.02 -1.90
CA VAL A 397 -12.89 -3.65 -0.94
C VAL A 397 -12.63 -2.25 -0.36
N ASP A 398 -11.36 -1.87 -0.21
CA ASP A 398 -11.00 -0.60 0.41
C ASP A 398 -11.35 0.58 -0.50
N ASP A 399 -10.85 0.59 -1.75
CA ASP A 399 -11.23 1.60 -2.75
C ASP A 399 -12.74 1.65 -2.95
N THR A 400 -13.40 0.48 -3.00
CA THR A 400 -14.86 0.41 -3.13
C THR A 400 -15.57 1.06 -1.95
N SER A 401 -15.11 0.82 -0.72
CA SER A 401 -15.74 1.38 0.47
C SER A 401 -15.62 2.91 0.51
N VAL A 402 -14.42 3.42 0.24
CA VAL A 402 -14.18 4.88 0.22
C VAL A 402 -14.90 5.56 -0.95
N ALA A 403 -14.99 4.90 -2.12
CA ALA A 403 -15.83 5.37 -3.22
C ALA A 403 -17.32 5.50 -2.80
N VAL A 404 -17.85 4.46 -2.15
CA VAL A 404 -19.24 4.48 -1.65
C VAL A 404 -19.45 5.60 -0.64
N ILE A 405 -18.51 5.87 0.27
CA ILE A 405 -18.58 6.97 1.24
C ILE A 405 -18.77 8.30 0.52
N VAL A 406 -17.89 8.66 -0.40
CA VAL A 406 -17.96 9.96 -1.06
C VAL A 406 -19.13 10.06 -2.03
N LEU A 407 -19.41 9.00 -2.79
CA LEU A 407 -20.54 8.97 -3.73
C LEU A 407 -21.88 9.07 -3.00
N LYS A 408 -22.03 8.47 -1.80
CA LYS A 408 -23.22 8.59 -0.99
C LYS A 408 -23.44 10.02 -0.47
N ARG A 409 -22.37 10.69 -0.04
CA ARG A 409 -22.45 12.10 0.37
C ARG A 409 -22.84 13.01 -0.80
N ILE A 410 -22.29 12.76 -1.99
CA ILE A 410 -22.68 13.45 -3.23
C ILE A 410 -24.16 13.18 -3.57
N LEU A 411 -24.61 11.93 -3.46
CA LEU A 411 -26.02 11.56 -3.69
C LEU A 411 -26.96 12.30 -2.76
N ASP A 412 -26.64 12.37 -1.47
CA ASP A 412 -27.45 13.07 -0.49
C ASP A 412 -27.51 14.57 -0.77
N TYR A 413 -26.39 15.18 -1.17
CA TYR A 413 -26.35 16.56 -1.62
C TYR A 413 -27.22 16.79 -2.87
N GLN A 414 -27.13 15.93 -3.89
CA GLN A 414 -27.92 16.04 -5.12
C GLN A 414 -29.42 15.91 -4.84
N LYS A 415 -29.83 15.00 -3.96
CA LYS A 415 -31.24 14.89 -3.54
C LYS A 415 -31.74 16.11 -2.80
N GLN A 416 -30.92 16.74 -1.95
CA GLN A 416 -31.28 17.94 -1.21
C GLN A 416 -31.34 19.20 -2.09
N SER A 417 -30.50 19.27 -3.13
CA SER A 417 -30.39 20.40 -4.05
C SER A 417 -31.29 20.30 -5.30
N GLU A 418 -32.20 19.32 -5.33
CA GLU A 418 -33.07 19.06 -6.50
C GLU A 418 -32.23 18.85 -7.80
N GLY A 419 -31.17 18.04 -7.68
CA GLY A 419 -30.27 17.73 -8.78
C GLY A 419 -30.93 16.92 -9.91
N ASP A 420 -30.13 16.63 -10.97
CA ASP A 420 -30.61 15.88 -12.13
C ASP A 420 -31.05 14.46 -11.73
N GLU A 421 -32.31 14.10 -12.02
CA GLU A 421 -32.90 12.79 -11.70
C GLU A 421 -32.13 11.63 -12.36
N ALA A 422 -31.59 11.81 -13.56
CA ALA A 422 -30.81 10.76 -14.25
C ALA A 422 -29.49 10.52 -13.52
N GLN A 423 -28.82 11.56 -13.06
CA GLN A 423 -27.59 11.46 -12.30
C GLN A 423 -27.84 10.84 -10.91
N ILE A 424 -28.91 11.22 -10.23
CA ILE A 424 -29.33 10.61 -8.96
C ILE A 424 -29.53 9.11 -9.13
N LYS A 425 -30.27 8.70 -10.15
CA LYS A 425 -30.52 7.27 -10.42
C LYS A 425 -29.24 6.49 -10.77
N ARG A 426 -28.31 7.11 -11.51
CA ARG A 426 -27.00 6.52 -11.82
C ARG A 426 -26.19 6.28 -10.54
N LEU A 427 -26.14 7.27 -9.65
CA LEU A 427 -25.49 7.18 -8.33
C LEU A 427 -26.11 6.07 -7.47
N GLU A 428 -27.43 6.06 -7.34
CA GLU A 428 -28.15 5.03 -6.56
C GLU A 428 -27.83 3.63 -7.08
N THR A 429 -27.78 3.44 -8.40
CA THR A 429 -27.47 2.16 -9.02
C THR A 429 -26.03 1.75 -8.76
N ALA A 430 -25.06 2.67 -8.87
CA ALA A 430 -23.65 2.41 -8.63
C ALA A 430 -23.38 2.04 -7.16
N ILE A 431 -23.95 2.80 -6.23
CA ILE A 431 -23.80 2.55 -4.80
C ILE A 431 -24.46 1.23 -4.39
N ASP A 432 -25.71 0.94 -4.86
CA ASP A 432 -26.39 -0.33 -4.56
C ASP A 432 -25.58 -1.56 -4.97
N LYS A 433 -25.00 -1.53 -6.18
CA LYS A 433 -24.13 -2.61 -6.66
C LYS A 433 -22.87 -2.76 -5.80
N ALA A 434 -22.21 -1.64 -5.47
CA ALA A 434 -21.00 -1.65 -4.68
C ALA A 434 -21.24 -2.15 -3.25
N VAL A 435 -22.32 -1.71 -2.60
CA VAL A 435 -22.70 -2.19 -1.25
C VAL A 435 -22.96 -3.69 -1.26
N LYS A 436 -23.70 -4.20 -2.25
CA LYS A 436 -23.94 -5.66 -2.39
C LYS A 436 -22.66 -6.42 -2.63
N TRP A 437 -21.77 -5.87 -3.46
CA TRP A 437 -20.47 -6.46 -3.76
C TRP A 437 -19.62 -6.53 -2.48
N MET A 438 -19.45 -5.44 -1.74
CA MET A 438 -18.70 -5.40 -0.48
C MET A 438 -19.26 -6.40 0.55
N ILE A 439 -20.58 -6.45 0.74
CA ILE A 439 -21.21 -7.41 1.68
C ILE A 439 -20.86 -8.85 1.30
N GLY A 440 -20.77 -9.16 0.01
CA GLY A 440 -20.34 -10.47 -0.48
C GLY A 440 -18.95 -10.89 -0.05
N PHE A 441 -18.05 -9.92 0.18
CA PHE A 441 -16.67 -10.16 0.61
C PHE A 441 -16.50 -10.34 2.12
N GLN A 442 -17.56 -10.10 2.95
CA GLN A 442 -17.40 -10.30 4.37
C GLN A 442 -16.87 -11.68 4.71
N CYS A 443 -15.74 -11.73 5.43
CA CYS A 443 -15.11 -12.96 5.87
C CYS A 443 -15.87 -13.63 7.01
N ARG A 444 -15.56 -14.90 7.29
CA ARG A 444 -16.24 -15.69 8.34
C ARG A 444 -16.11 -15.11 9.74
N ASN A 445 -14.99 -14.44 10.04
CA ASN A 445 -14.75 -13.77 11.32
C ASN A 445 -15.45 -12.40 11.43
N GLY A 446 -16.16 -11.95 10.39
CA GLY A 446 -16.86 -10.67 10.38
C GLY A 446 -16.13 -9.50 9.76
N GLY A 447 -14.81 -9.56 9.61
CA GLY A 447 -13.99 -8.53 8.98
C GLY A 447 -13.96 -8.61 7.45
N TRP A 448 -13.24 -7.66 6.83
CA TRP A 448 -12.94 -7.63 5.41
C TRP A 448 -11.43 -7.53 5.16
N ALA A 449 -10.97 -8.26 4.15
CA ALA A 449 -9.69 -8.08 3.54
C ALA A 449 -9.81 -7.14 2.32
N ALA A 450 -8.68 -6.70 1.76
CA ALA A 450 -8.70 -5.77 0.63
C ALA A 450 -9.15 -6.46 -0.68
N PHE A 451 -8.64 -7.64 -1.01
CA PHE A 451 -8.85 -8.28 -2.31
C PHE A 451 -9.51 -9.67 -2.23
N ASP A 452 -9.21 -10.44 -1.20
CA ASP A 452 -9.55 -11.86 -1.15
C ASP A 452 -10.44 -12.18 0.07
N LYS A 453 -11.49 -12.97 -0.14
CA LYS A 453 -12.35 -13.43 0.95
C LYS A 453 -11.77 -14.67 1.62
N ASP A 454 -11.70 -14.65 2.97
CA ASP A 454 -11.22 -15.79 3.78
C ASP A 454 -9.82 -16.30 3.38
N ASN A 455 -8.93 -15.42 2.94
CA ASN A 455 -7.57 -15.77 2.57
C ASN A 455 -6.66 -15.77 3.80
N THR A 456 -6.83 -16.79 4.65
CA THR A 456 -6.21 -16.90 5.98
C THR A 456 -5.49 -18.23 6.19
N SER A 457 -5.14 -18.94 5.12
CA SER A 457 -4.52 -20.27 5.20
C SER A 457 -3.04 -20.22 5.57
N GLU A 458 -2.73 -20.23 6.85
CA GLU A 458 -1.34 -20.19 7.38
C GLU A 458 -0.42 -21.31 6.85
N TRP A 459 -1.00 -22.39 6.32
CA TRP A 459 -0.24 -23.49 5.74
C TRP A 459 0.63 -23.06 4.56
N VAL A 460 0.15 -22.11 3.75
CA VAL A 460 0.92 -21.54 2.63
C VAL A 460 2.19 -20.85 3.13
N CYS A 461 2.15 -20.20 4.29
CA CYS A 461 3.29 -19.50 4.87
C CYS A 461 4.43 -20.45 5.30
N LYS A 462 4.15 -21.77 5.39
CA LYS A 462 5.14 -22.79 5.75
C LYS A 462 5.90 -23.37 4.56
N ILE A 463 5.53 -22.99 3.33
CA ILE A 463 6.21 -23.40 2.12
C ILE A 463 7.54 -22.64 2.01
N PRO A 464 8.66 -23.27 1.57
CA PRO A 464 9.96 -22.60 1.45
C PRO A 464 9.96 -21.35 0.55
N PHE A 465 9.07 -21.29 -0.44
CA PHE A 465 8.87 -20.12 -1.29
C PHE A 465 8.33 -18.91 -0.51
N CYS A 466 7.57 -19.10 0.55
CA CYS A 466 6.85 -18.07 1.27
C CYS A 466 7.67 -17.44 2.42
N ASP A 467 8.97 -17.22 2.23
CA ASP A 467 9.82 -16.62 3.27
C ASP A 467 9.74 -15.09 3.36
N PHE A 468 9.02 -14.48 2.45
CA PHE A 468 8.83 -13.01 2.38
C PHE A 468 7.62 -12.50 3.20
N GLY A 469 6.69 -13.35 3.57
CA GLY A 469 5.64 -13.05 4.55
C GLY A 469 4.33 -12.47 3.98
N GLU A 470 4.32 -11.85 2.82
CA GLU A 470 3.16 -11.17 2.24
C GLU A 470 2.37 -12.07 1.26
N VAL A 471 2.10 -13.31 1.67
CA VAL A 471 1.44 -14.32 0.82
C VAL A 471 -0.06 -14.42 1.03
N LEU A 472 -0.58 -13.82 2.10
CA LEU A 472 -1.99 -13.86 2.48
C LEU A 472 -2.61 -12.46 2.47
N ASP A 473 -3.92 -12.43 2.26
CA ASP A 473 -4.76 -11.24 2.40
C ASP A 473 -5.83 -11.50 3.49
N PRO A 474 -5.45 -11.48 4.77
CA PRO A 474 -6.40 -11.65 5.87
C PRO A 474 -7.23 -10.38 6.09
N PRO A 475 -8.41 -10.49 6.73
CA PRO A 475 -9.16 -9.33 7.18
C PRO A 475 -8.30 -8.39 8.02
N SER A 476 -8.54 -7.08 7.86
CA SER A 476 -7.87 -6.05 8.64
C SER A 476 -8.87 -5.02 9.17
N VAL A 477 -8.51 -4.37 10.27
CA VAL A 477 -9.41 -3.43 10.95
C VAL A 477 -9.63 -2.15 10.16
N ASP A 478 -8.62 -1.67 9.46
CA ASP A 478 -8.68 -0.48 8.61
C ASP A 478 -9.68 -0.66 7.46
N VAL A 479 -9.55 -1.72 6.65
CA VAL A 479 -10.52 -2.05 5.58
C VAL A 479 -11.91 -2.31 6.16
N THR A 480 -12.01 -3.07 7.26
CA THR A 480 -13.28 -3.34 7.93
C THR A 480 -13.98 -2.06 8.39
N ALA A 481 -13.21 -1.11 8.94
CA ALA A 481 -13.73 0.16 9.41
C ALA A 481 -14.23 1.06 8.27
N HIS A 482 -13.53 1.12 7.14
CA HIS A 482 -14.00 1.86 5.96
C HIS A 482 -15.29 1.24 5.40
N VAL A 483 -15.40 -0.09 5.37
CA VAL A 483 -16.66 -0.76 5.00
C VAL A 483 -17.77 -0.41 6.00
N MET A 484 -17.50 -0.39 7.31
CA MET A 484 -18.46 0.01 8.31
C MET A 484 -18.95 1.47 8.09
N GLU A 485 -18.03 2.41 7.80
CA GLU A 485 -18.39 3.80 7.48
C GLU A 485 -19.27 3.84 6.22
N ALA A 486 -18.91 3.14 5.16
CA ALA A 486 -19.70 3.06 3.94
C ALA A 486 -21.11 2.48 4.18
N LEU A 487 -21.22 1.40 4.94
CA LEU A 487 -22.49 0.78 5.29
C LEU A 487 -23.34 1.70 6.17
N GLY A 488 -22.73 2.34 7.19
CA GLY A 488 -23.42 3.27 8.09
C GLY A 488 -24.06 4.43 7.33
N LEU A 489 -23.34 5.06 6.42
CA LEU A 489 -23.90 6.12 5.55
C LEU A 489 -25.03 5.62 4.66
N ASN A 490 -25.08 4.34 4.32
CA ASN A 490 -26.16 3.72 3.57
C ASN A 490 -27.29 3.15 4.45
N GLY A 491 -27.32 3.53 5.73
CA GLY A 491 -28.42 3.24 6.65
C GLY A 491 -28.31 1.91 7.40
N TYR A 492 -27.20 1.18 7.27
CA TYR A 492 -26.91 0.02 8.11
C TYR A 492 -26.45 0.49 9.51
N THR A 493 -26.82 -0.27 10.51
CA THR A 493 -26.54 0.04 11.91
C THR A 493 -25.98 -1.18 12.66
N ILE A 494 -25.57 -0.98 13.90
CA ILE A 494 -25.13 -2.07 14.79
C ILE A 494 -26.20 -3.17 14.98
N ALA A 495 -27.47 -2.91 14.64
CA ALA A 495 -28.56 -3.91 14.69
C ALA A 495 -28.54 -4.84 13.44
N ASP A 496 -27.87 -4.48 12.39
CA ASP A 496 -27.80 -5.28 11.18
C ASP A 496 -26.74 -6.39 11.32
N PRO A 497 -27.06 -7.65 10.97
CA PRO A 497 -26.15 -8.78 11.20
C PRO A 497 -24.77 -8.61 10.57
N VAL A 498 -24.66 -7.94 9.44
CA VAL A 498 -23.38 -7.69 8.76
C VAL A 498 -22.50 -6.73 9.58
N VAL A 499 -23.09 -5.66 10.10
CA VAL A 499 -22.39 -4.68 10.94
C VAL A 499 -22.10 -5.25 12.33
N ALA A 500 -23.05 -5.99 12.93
CA ALA A 500 -22.84 -6.61 14.24
C ALA A 500 -21.60 -7.53 14.26
N ARG A 501 -21.41 -8.35 13.22
CA ARG A 501 -20.21 -9.20 13.10
C ARG A 501 -18.94 -8.40 12.88
N ALA A 502 -19.01 -7.31 12.08
CA ALA A 502 -17.87 -6.41 11.87
C ALA A 502 -17.46 -5.73 13.18
N LEU A 503 -18.43 -5.28 13.96
CA LEU A 503 -18.20 -4.65 15.27
C LEU A 503 -17.55 -5.62 16.26
N GLU A 504 -17.99 -6.89 16.27
CA GLU A 504 -17.36 -7.93 17.09
C GLU A 504 -15.89 -8.12 16.69
N TYR A 505 -15.61 -8.28 15.40
CA TYR A 505 -14.25 -8.37 14.87
C TYR A 505 -13.38 -7.16 15.26
N VAL A 506 -13.87 -5.93 15.07
CA VAL A 506 -13.12 -4.72 15.43
C VAL A 506 -12.82 -4.67 16.94
N ARG A 507 -13.76 -5.08 17.80
CA ARG A 507 -13.55 -5.13 19.25
C ARG A 507 -12.51 -6.17 19.65
N GLU A 508 -12.50 -7.33 19.00
CA GLU A 508 -11.54 -8.39 19.25
C GLU A 508 -10.11 -8.03 18.85
N GLU A 509 -9.96 -7.22 17.80
CA GLU A 509 -8.67 -6.78 17.29
C GLU A 509 -8.10 -5.55 18.00
N GLN A 510 -8.82 -4.96 18.98
CA GLN A 510 -8.27 -3.82 19.74
C GLN A 510 -7.07 -4.24 20.59
N GLU A 511 -5.98 -3.46 20.49
CA GLU A 511 -4.78 -3.69 21.26
C GLU A 511 -4.95 -3.35 22.75
N GLU A 512 -4.07 -3.90 23.61
CA GLU A 512 -4.11 -3.67 25.05
C GLU A 512 -3.97 -2.19 25.42
N ASP A 513 -3.28 -1.37 24.60
CA ASP A 513 -3.16 0.07 24.82
C ASP A 513 -4.38 0.88 24.37
N GLY A 514 -5.29 0.26 23.62
CA GLY A 514 -6.51 0.86 23.07
C GLY A 514 -6.43 1.23 21.60
N SER A 515 -5.27 1.14 20.98
CA SER A 515 -5.10 1.38 19.55
C SER A 515 -5.56 0.19 18.69
N TRP A 516 -5.58 0.39 17.38
CA TRP A 516 -5.70 -0.68 16.39
C TRP A 516 -4.54 -0.62 15.40
N PHE A 517 -4.11 -1.79 15.01
CA PHE A 517 -3.09 -2.00 14.02
C PHE A 517 -3.53 -1.54 12.64
N GLY A 518 -2.67 -0.80 11.92
CA GLY A 518 -2.87 -0.39 10.54
C GLY A 518 -2.15 -1.33 9.57
N ARG A 519 -2.92 -1.98 8.70
CA ARG A 519 -2.35 -2.87 7.69
C ARG A 519 -1.92 -2.13 6.43
N TRP A 520 -2.73 -1.18 5.96
CA TRP A 520 -2.52 -0.46 4.70
C TRP A 520 -1.94 0.94 4.87
N GLY A 521 -1.82 1.40 6.11
CA GLY A 521 -1.17 2.67 6.47
C GLY A 521 -0.39 2.55 7.76
N VAL A 522 0.64 3.39 7.94
CA VAL A 522 1.56 3.37 9.08
C VAL A 522 0.97 4.16 10.23
N ASN A 523 0.78 3.57 11.32
CA ASN A 523 0.50 2.19 11.70
C ASN A 523 -0.70 2.21 12.65
N HIS A 524 -0.48 2.29 13.97
CA HIS A 524 -1.56 2.33 14.96
C HIS A 524 -2.35 3.65 14.95
N ILE A 525 -1.71 4.79 14.57
CA ILE A 525 -2.42 6.05 14.32
C ILE A 525 -3.40 5.87 13.16
N TYR A 526 -2.98 5.25 12.05
CA TYR A 526 -3.84 5.00 10.89
C TYR A 526 -5.00 4.06 11.22
N GLY A 527 -4.71 2.88 11.78
CA GLY A 527 -5.72 1.89 12.12
C GLY A 527 -6.77 2.44 13.09
N THR A 528 -6.33 3.19 14.11
CA THR A 528 -7.24 3.83 15.07
C THR A 528 -8.08 4.94 14.41
N ALA A 529 -7.48 5.69 13.49
CA ALA A 529 -8.17 6.76 12.76
C ALA A 529 -9.20 6.23 11.74
N ALA A 530 -9.03 5.03 11.22
CA ALA A 530 -10.02 4.38 10.39
C ALA A 530 -11.21 3.89 11.24
N VAL A 531 -10.94 3.29 12.41
CA VAL A 531 -11.97 2.66 13.24
C VAL A 531 -12.96 3.67 13.84
N LEU A 532 -12.49 4.79 14.38
CA LEU A 532 -13.38 5.71 15.10
C LEU A 532 -14.49 6.33 14.22
N PRO A 533 -14.21 6.80 12.98
CA PRO A 533 -15.28 7.22 12.06
C PRO A 533 -16.22 6.08 11.65
N GLY A 534 -15.71 4.88 11.45
CA GLY A 534 -16.50 3.69 11.13
C GLY A 534 -17.51 3.35 12.23
N LEU A 535 -17.09 3.42 13.50
CA LEU A 535 -17.95 3.20 14.66
C LEU A 535 -19.04 4.28 14.77
N GLU A 536 -18.68 5.56 14.59
CA GLU A 536 -19.63 6.67 14.58
C GLU A 536 -20.72 6.45 13.51
N ALA A 537 -20.31 6.11 12.30
CA ALA A 537 -21.20 5.98 11.15
C ALA A 537 -22.25 4.88 11.32
N VAL A 538 -21.93 3.76 11.97
CA VAL A 538 -22.89 2.66 12.22
C VAL A 538 -23.72 2.85 13.47
N GLY A 539 -23.54 3.97 14.19
CA GLY A 539 -24.30 4.32 15.39
C GLY A 539 -23.86 3.59 16.66
N GLU A 540 -22.56 3.26 16.78
CA GLU A 540 -22.00 2.82 18.05
C GLU A 540 -22.03 3.95 19.08
N ASP A 541 -22.22 3.59 20.36
CA ASP A 541 -22.12 4.56 21.45
C ASP A 541 -20.65 4.98 21.66
N MET A 542 -20.29 6.18 21.17
CA MET A 542 -18.93 6.71 21.25
C MET A 542 -18.46 7.00 22.70
N SER A 543 -19.34 6.86 23.70
CA SER A 543 -18.98 6.93 25.13
C SER A 543 -18.49 5.60 25.71
N GLN A 544 -18.57 4.50 24.96
CA GLN A 544 -18.08 3.20 25.39
C GLN A 544 -16.62 3.26 25.82
N SER A 545 -16.27 2.46 26.84
CA SER A 545 -14.94 2.50 27.44
C SER A 545 -13.82 2.15 26.45
N TYR A 546 -14.06 1.23 25.54
CA TYR A 546 -13.06 0.85 24.53
C TYR A 546 -12.84 1.94 23.49
N VAL A 547 -13.89 2.68 23.12
CA VAL A 547 -13.81 3.84 22.20
C VAL A 547 -13.08 4.98 22.86
N ARG A 548 -13.42 5.29 24.12
CA ARG A 548 -12.74 6.33 24.91
C ARG A 548 -11.25 6.02 25.08
N LYS A 549 -10.93 4.76 25.37
CA LYS A 549 -9.54 4.32 25.51
C LYS A 549 -8.73 4.55 24.23
N ALA A 550 -9.31 4.32 23.07
CA ALA A 550 -8.68 4.59 21.78
C ALA A 550 -8.45 6.10 21.54
N ALA A 551 -9.46 6.92 21.81
CA ALA A 551 -9.33 8.37 21.69
C ALA A 551 -8.30 8.96 22.67
N ASP A 552 -8.27 8.46 23.90
CA ASP A 552 -7.27 8.83 24.91
C ASP A 552 -5.86 8.42 24.46
N TRP A 553 -5.73 7.24 23.85
CA TRP A 553 -4.46 6.80 23.27
C TRP A 553 -4.00 7.76 22.16
N VAL A 554 -4.85 8.09 21.15
CA VAL A 554 -4.52 9.06 20.09
C VAL A 554 -4.12 10.40 20.70
N ALA A 555 -4.87 10.94 21.65
CA ALA A 555 -4.56 12.22 22.28
C ALA A 555 -3.21 12.19 23.04
N SER A 556 -2.89 11.04 23.67
CA SER A 556 -1.62 10.86 24.41
C SER A 556 -0.39 10.79 23.50
N LYS A 557 -0.58 10.52 22.20
CA LYS A 557 0.50 10.41 21.20
C LYS A 557 0.80 11.72 20.48
N GLN A 558 0.10 12.81 20.83
CA GLN A 558 0.38 14.11 20.25
C GLN A 558 1.77 14.61 20.65
N ASN A 559 2.59 14.98 19.67
CA ASN A 559 3.92 15.54 19.88
C ASN A 559 3.87 16.95 20.51
N GLU A 560 4.98 17.40 21.06
CA GLU A 560 5.09 18.73 21.68
C GLU A 560 4.80 19.88 20.70
N ASP A 561 5.11 19.70 19.43
CA ASP A 561 4.84 20.66 18.36
C ASP A 561 3.35 20.77 17.97
N GLY A 562 2.52 19.83 18.44
CA GLY A 562 1.09 19.77 18.21
C GLY A 562 0.66 18.82 17.09
N GLY A 563 1.59 18.24 16.32
CA GLY A 563 1.31 17.22 15.31
C GLY A 563 1.33 15.80 15.86
N TRP A 564 1.16 14.83 14.97
CA TRP A 564 1.32 13.40 15.25
C TRP A 564 2.21 12.77 14.19
N GLY A 565 2.93 11.75 14.61
CA GLY A 565 3.76 10.93 13.74
C GLY A 565 4.03 9.56 14.31
N GLU A 566 4.19 8.59 13.42
CA GLU A 566 4.53 7.22 13.75
C GLU A 566 5.51 6.67 12.72
N THR A 567 6.63 6.16 13.18
CA THR A 567 7.65 5.57 12.31
C THR A 567 7.24 4.18 11.81
N CYS A 568 7.69 3.80 10.61
CA CYS A 568 7.57 2.43 10.11
C CYS A 568 8.18 1.37 11.05
N ALA A 569 9.16 1.74 11.87
CA ALA A 569 9.75 0.84 12.86
C ALA A 569 8.75 0.36 13.93
N SER A 570 7.60 1.04 14.09
CA SER A 570 6.51 0.62 14.99
C SER A 570 5.91 -0.75 14.63
N TYR A 571 6.13 -1.22 13.41
CA TYR A 571 5.77 -2.56 13.01
C TYR A 571 6.65 -3.64 13.65
N MET A 572 7.86 -3.31 14.06
CA MET A 572 8.83 -4.24 14.66
C MET A 572 9.00 -4.05 16.16
N ASP A 573 8.73 -2.84 16.67
CA ASP A 573 8.88 -2.51 18.08
C ASP A 573 7.62 -1.84 18.62
N ASP A 574 6.92 -2.54 19.50
CA ASP A 574 5.69 -2.07 20.14
C ASP A 574 5.90 -0.79 20.98
N GLN A 575 7.13 -0.48 21.39
CA GLN A 575 7.43 0.75 22.12
C GLN A 575 7.37 2.00 21.22
N LEU A 576 7.43 1.79 19.90
CA LEU A 576 7.35 2.85 18.90
C LEU A 576 5.92 3.12 18.39
N ARG A 577 4.90 2.49 18.97
CA ARG A 577 3.51 2.73 18.62
C ARG A 577 3.11 4.19 18.86
N GLY A 578 2.73 4.87 17.79
CA GLY A 578 2.40 6.29 17.81
C GLY A 578 3.59 7.19 18.16
N VAL A 579 4.82 6.76 17.85
CA VAL A 579 6.05 7.51 18.06
C VAL A 579 6.74 7.78 16.74
N GLY A 580 7.02 9.03 16.43
CA GLY A 580 7.68 9.46 15.22
C GLY A 580 7.62 11.00 15.08
N GLU A 581 8.33 11.53 14.09
CA GLU A 581 8.22 12.94 13.73
C GLU A 581 6.81 13.26 13.21
N SER A 582 6.33 14.46 13.51
CA SER A 582 5.00 14.91 13.07
C SER A 582 4.94 14.98 11.55
N THR A 583 3.96 14.28 10.97
CA THR A 583 3.67 14.28 9.53
C THR A 583 2.31 14.91 9.25
N ALA A 584 2.13 15.40 8.05
CA ALA A 584 0.87 16.03 7.65
C ALA A 584 -0.27 15.00 7.56
N SER A 585 0.01 13.83 6.96
CA SER A 585 -0.97 12.76 6.83
C SER A 585 -1.39 12.17 8.17
N GLN A 586 -0.44 11.81 9.05
CA GLN A 586 -0.75 11.20 10.35
C GLN A 586 -1.37 12.20 11.32
N THR A 587 -1.01 13.49 11.25
CA THR A 587 -1.71 14.54 11.96
C THR A 587 -3.17 14.66 11.47
N GLY A 588 -3.40 14.57 10.16
CA GLY A 588 -4.73 14.52 9.59
C GLY A 588 -5.57 13.35 10.11
N TRP A 589 -5.00 12.16 10.14
CA TRP A 589 -5.65 10.95 10.67
C TRP A 589 -6.01 11.08 12.14
N ALA A 590 -5.08 11.51 12.98
CA ALA A 590 -5.31 11.70 14.41
C ALA A 590 -6.43 12.72 14.69
N LEU A 591 -6.46 13.83 13.94
CA LEU A 591 -7.54 14.82 14.03
C LEU A 591 -8.89 14.22 13.67
N MET A 592 -8.98 13.46 12.57
CA MET A 592 -10.23 12.81 12.15
C MET A 592 -10.74 11.81 13.19
N ALA A 593 -9.81 11.04 13.80
CA ALA A 593 -10.12 10.11 14.89
C ALA A 593 -10.74 10.81 16.10
N LEU A 594 -10.10 11.88 16.59
CA LEU A 594 -10.58 12.61 17.76
C LEU A 594 -11.91 13.31 17.50
N ILE A 595 -12.10 13.91 16.32
CA ILE A 595 -13.33 14.60 15.92
C ILE A 595 -14.50 13.62 15.82
N ALA A 596 -14.29 12.40 15.33
CA ALA A 596 -15.33 11.38 15.20
C ALA A 596 -15.94 10.97 16.55
N THR A 597 -15.23 11.15 17.67
CA THR A 597 -15.79 10.89 19.00
C THR A 597 -16.94 11.82 19.38
N GLY A 598 -17.07 12.97 18.74
CA GLY A 598 -18.00 14.03 19.09
C GLY A 598 -17.75 14.68 20.46
N SER A 599 -16.70 14.25 21.19
CA SER A 599 -16.40 14.73 22.54
C SER A 599 -15.56 16.00 22.51
N HIS A 600 -15.95 16.99 23.35
CA HIS A 600 -15.17 18.21 23.56
C HIS A 600 -13.95 18.02 24.49
N ASP A 601 -13.76 16.84 25.08
CA ASP A 601 -12.60 16.54 25.93
C ASP A 601 -11.29 16.65 25.15
N TYR A 602 -11.34 16.45 23.83
CA TYR A 602 -10.17 16.47 22.93
C TYR A 602 -9.97 17.81 22.19
N ASP A 603 -10.80 18.82 22.41
CA ASP A 603 -10.76 20.10 21.68
C ASP A 603 -9.39 20.78 21.75
N SER A 604 -8.70 20.67 22.91
CA SER A 604 -7.34 21.21 23.05
C SER A 604 -6.32 20.51 22.15
N ALA A 605 -6.41 19.20 22.01
CA ALA A 605 -5.55 18.43 21.10
C ALA A 605 -5.90 18.74 19.64
N VAL A 606 -7.18 18.79 19.30
CA VAL A 606 -7.67 19.16 17.97
C VAL A 606 -7.17 20.55 17.58
N GLN A 607 -7.29 21.54 18.48
CA GLN A 607 -6.82 22.90 18.22
C GLN A 607 -5.32 22.95 17.90
N ARG A 608 -4.50 22.28 18.71
CA ARG A 608 -3.04 22.25 18.49
C ARG A 608 -2.67 21.57 17.17
N GLY A 609 -3.33 20.47 16.81
CA GLY A 609 -3.10 19.81 15.52
C GLY A 609 -3.49 20.65 14.32
N VAL A 610 -4.61 21.36 14.41
CA VAL A 610 -5.05 22.34 13.38
C VAL A 610 -4.01 23.47 13.25
N GLU A 611 -3.50 24.01 14.36
CA GLU A 611 -2.47 25.04 14.36
C GLU A 611 -1.15 24.53 13.73
N TRP A 612 -0.79 23.26 14.00
CA TRP A 612 0.38 22.63 13.40
C TRP A 612 0.22 22.51 11.88
N LEU A 613 -0.91 22.02 11.38
CA LEU A 613 -1.19 21.93 9.94
C LEU A 613 -1.18 23.30 9.25
N GLN A 614 -1.73 24.34 9.90
CA GLN A 614 -1.71 25.70 9.37
C GLN A 614 -0.28 26.28 9.31
N LYS A 615 0.55 25.99 10.31
CA LYS A 615 1.91 26.48 10.41
C LYS A 615 2.85 25.81 9.39
N THR A 616 2.66 24.52 9.15
CA THR A 616 3.49 23.71 8.23
C THR A 616 3.04 23.76 6.79
N GLN A 617 1.86 24.32 6.51
CA GLN A 617 1.36 24.47 5.13
C GLN A 617 2.26 25.37 4.30
N LEU A 618 2.72 24.88 3.17
CA LEU A 618 3.56 25.60 2.23
C LEU A 618 2.81 26.76 1.55
N MET A 619 3.55 27.67 0.95
CA MET A 619 2.99 28.87 0.29
C MET A 619 2.02 28.53 -0.84
N ASN A 620 2.26 27.43 -1.57
CA ASN A 620 1.41 26.94 -2.64
C ASN A 620 0.14 26.22 -2.14
N GLY A 621 0.00 25.99 -0.83
CA GLY A 621 -1.16 25.31 -0.24
C GLY A 621 -1.00 23.82 0.02
N SER A 622 0.13 23.22 -0.37
CA SER A 622 0.46 21.82 -0.09
C SER A 622 1.16 21.67 1.28
N TRP A 623 1.55 20.45 1.61
CA TRP A 623 2.44 20.12 2.71
C TRP A 623 3.62 19.30 2.20
N ASP A 624 4.69 19.28 2.98
CA ASP A 624 5.86 18.44 2.73
C ASP A 624 5.91 17.29 3.73
N GLU A 625 6.33 16.11 3.25
CA GLU A 625 6.40 14.88 4.05
C GLU A 625 7.34 13.90 3.35
N GLU A 626 8.49 13.63 3.96
CA GLU A 626 9.48 12.67 3.45
C GLU A 626 9.23 11.26 4.01
N GLN A 627 8.52 11.15 5.15
CA GLN A 627 8.24 9.90 5.83
C GLN A 627 7.31 9.01 5.01
N TYR A 628 7.54 7.70 5.09
CA TYR A 628 6.67 6.71 4.48
C TYR A 628 5.52 6.39 5.42
N THR A 629 4.31 6.71 5.01
CA THR A 629 3.10 6.58 5.83
C THR A 629 2.10 5.59 5.27
N GLY A 630 2.41 4.95 4.13
CA GLY A 630 1.63 3.88 3.55
C GLY A 630 2.39 2.58 3.41
N THR A 631 1.68 1.52 3.08
CA THR A 631 2.25 0.21 2.76
C THR A 631 1.70 -0.28 1.43
N GLY A 632 2.56 -0.84 0.58
CA GLY A 632 2.15 -1.43 -0.69
C GLY A 632 1.84 -2.92 -0.59
N PHE A 633 2.57 -3.63 0.28
CA PHE A 633 2.29 -5.01 0.65
C PHE A 633 2.10 -5.06 2.13
N PRO A 634 0.86 -5.24 2.58
CA PRO A 634 0.56 -5.19 3.98
C PRO A 634 1.09 -6.42 4.70
N GLY A 635 1.83 -6.17 5.64
CA GLY A 635 2.19 -7.19 6.56
C GLY A 635 3.64 -7.55 6.44
N TYR A 636 4.21 -7.63 7.43
CA TYR A 636 5.33 -8.25 7.85
C TYR A 636 4.85 -9.38 8.65
N GLY A 637 5.65 -10.31 8.76
CA GLY A 637 5.22 -11.57 9.27
C GLY A 637 4.35 -12.25 8.23
N VAL A 638 3.50 -13.08 8.65
CA VAL A 638 2.67 -13.95 7.82
C VAL A 638 1.40 -13.29 7.27
N GLY A 639 1.43 -12.00 7.01
CA GLY A 639 0.25 -11.27 6.56
C GLY A 639 -0.79 -11.00 7.65
N HIS A 640 -0.60 -11.52 8.85
CA HIS A 640 -1.27 -11.18 10.07
C HIS A 640 -0.24 -11.16 11.22
N ARG A 641 -0.56 -10.61 12.34
CA ARG A 641 0.36 -10.21 13.42
C ARG A 641 0.94 -11.36 14.26
N ILE A 642 1.07 -12.58 13.74
CA ILE A 642 1.66 -13.71 14.48
C ILE A 642 3.06 -13.36 15.00
N ASP A 643 3.88 -12.73 14.18
CA ASP A 643 5.26 -12.41 14.55
C ASP A 643 5.36 -11.30 15.61
N LEU A 644 4.35 -10.42 15.70
CA LEU A 644 4.31 -9.31 16.67
C LEU A 644 3.78 -9.75 18.04
N LYS A 645 3.04 -10.86 18.11
CA LYS A 645 2.52 -11.43 19.37
C LYS A 645 3.56 -12.29 20.13
N GLY A 646 4.85 -12.10 19.85
CA GLY A 646 5.92 -12.78 20.59
C GLY A 646 6.36 -14.11 19.99
N GLY A 647 6.17 -14.31 18.70
CA GLY A 647 6.70 -15.47 17.98
C GLY A 647 8.25 -15.44 17.90
N PRO A 648 8.87 -16.58 17.58
CA PRO A 648 10.34 -16.70 17.52
C PRO A 648 11.01 -15.82 16.47
N ASN A 649 10.25 -15.13 15.63
CA ASN A 649 10.71 -14.26 14.55
C ASN A 649 10.62 -12.76 14.89
N THR A 650 10.11 -12.38 16.05
CA THR A 650 10.15 -11.00 16.53
C THR A 650 11.60 -10.61 16.81
N HIS A 651 12.17 -9.86 15.89
CA HIS A 651 13.54 -9.38 15.99
C HIS A 651 13.52 -7.92 16.41
N GLN A 652 13.30 -7.66 17.70
CA GLN A 652 13.48 -6.32 18.24
C GLN A 652 14.84 -5.76 17.79
N GLY A 653 14.83 -4.56 17.21
CA GLY A 653 16.02 -3.88 16.72
C GLY A 653 16.54 -4.32 15.34
N ARG A 654 15.82 -5.16 14.60
CA ARG A 654 16.09 -5.42 13.18
C ARG A 654 15.05 -4.69 12.32
N GLU A 655 15.49 -4.25 11.14
CA GLU A 655 14.59 -3.65 10.17
C GLU A 655 13.53 -4.63 9.64
N LEU A 656 12.43 -4.06 9.16
CA LEU A 656 11.34 -4.77 8.52
C LEU A 656 11.81 -5.48 7.26
N ALA A 657 12.36 -6.68 7.42
CA ALA A 657 12.79 -7.48 6.28
C ALA A 657 11.63 -7.98 5.40
N ARG A 658 10.38 -7.70 5.76
CA ARG A 658 9.16 -8.23 5.13
C ARG A 658 8.08 -7.18 4.87
N GLY A 659 8.37 -5.91 5.10
CA GLY A 659 7.47 -4.80 4.79
C GLY A 659 7.77 -4.22 3.42
N PHE A 660 6.76 -3.73 2.74
CA PHE A 660 6.92 -2.90 1.57
C PHE A 660 6.28 -1.54 1.87
N MET A 661 7.09 -0.58 2.25
CA MET A 661 6.65 0.75 2.66
C MET A 661 6.61 1.69 1.46
N ILE A 662 5.64 2.59 1.48
CA ILE A 662 5.40 3.54 0.40
C ILE A 662 5.18 4.93 0.98
N ASN A 663 5.80 5.93 0.39
CA ASN A 663 5.38 7.32 0.49
C ASN A 663 4.36 7.58 -0.62
N TYR A 664 3.09 7.68 -0.22
CA TYR A 664 2.01 8.16 -1.09
C TYR A 664 2.07 9.69 -1.14
N ASN A 665 2.60 10.24 -2.22
CA ASN A 665 2.81 11.69 -2.31
C ASN A 665 1.54 12.52 -2.11
N MET A 666 0.36 11.97 -2.38
CA MET A 666 -0.93 12.65 -2.17
C MET A 666 -1.45 12.57 -0.74
N TYR A 667 -0.97 11.64 0.12
CA TYR A 667 -1.41 11.53 1.53
C TYR A 667 -1.20 12.82 2.31
N ARG A 668 -0.07 13.45 2.12
CA ARG A 668 0.29 14.74 2.74
C ARG A 668 -0.56 15.93 2.26
N HIS A 669 -1.49 15.72 1.32
CA HIS A 669 -2.34 16.79 0.78
C HIS A 669 -3.81 16.60 1.15
N TYR A 670 -4.43 15.47 0.78
CA TYR A 670 -5.85 15.30 1.01
C TYR A 670 -6.19 14.98 2.47
N PHE A 671 -5.39 14.23 3.22
CA PHE A 671 -5.71 13.95 4.63
C PHE A 671 -5.65 15.20 5.53
N PRO A 672 -4.62 16.06 5.44
CA PRO A 672 -4.67 17.35 6.14
C PRO A 672 -5.86 18.20 5.74
N LEU A 673 -6.19 18.22 4.45
CA LEU A 673 -7.32 19.02 3.94
C LEU A 673 -8.66 18.50 4.47
N MET A 674 -8.88 17.17 4.49
CA MET A 674 -10.04 16.53 5.14
C MET A 674 -10.14 16.94 6.62
N ALA A 675 -9.03 16.79 7.34
CA ALA A 675 -8.97 17.09 8.76
C ALA A 675 -9.30 18.56 9.06
N LEU A 676 -8.76 19.51 8.28
CA LEU A 676 -9.06 20.92 8.42
C LEU A 676 -10.54 21.23 8.13
N GLY A 677 -11.14 20.57 7.14
CA GLY A 677 -12.56 20.68 6.82
C GLY A 677 -13.45 20.16 7.95
N ARG A 678 -13.16 18.97 8.47
CA ARG A 678 -13.88 18.37 9.61
C ARG A 678 -13.68 19.19 10.88
N ALA A 679 -12.47 19.65 11.17
CA ALA A 679 -12.17 20.49 12.32
C ALA A 679 -12.92 21.83 12.29
N ARG A 680 -13.05 22.46 11.12
CA ARG A 680 -13.86 23.69 10.96
C ARG A 680 -15.30 23.47 11.41
N ARG A 681 -15.94 22.38 10.97
CA ARG A 681 -17.32 22.04 11.35
C ARG A 681 -17.45 21.73 12.85
N HIS A 682 -16.49 21.02 13.42
CA HIS A 682 -16.45 20.68 14.84
C HIS A 682 -16.31 21.93 15.73
N LEU A 683 -15.33 22.79 15.45
CA LEU A 683 -15.07 24.02 16.22
C LEU A 683 -16.18 25.08 16.05
N ASP A 684 -16.85 25.15 14.91
CA ASP A 684 -17.98 26.05 14.70
C ASP A 684 -19.22 25.59 15.52
N LYS A 685 -19.47 24.28 15.66
CA LYS A 685 -20.50 23.72 16.54
C LYS A 685 -20.19 24.03 18.01
N ALA A 686 -18.95 23.83 18.46
CA ALA A 686 -18.55 24.15 19.83
C ALA A 686 -18.67 25.63 20.19
N SER A 687 -18.54 26.54 19.22
CA SER A 687 -18.72 27.99 19.45
C SER A 687 -20.18 28.45 19.44
N ALA A 688 -21.09 27.59 18.98
CA ALA A 688 -22.56 27.88 18.92
C ALA A 688 -23.34 27.29 20.10
N SER A 689 -22.77 26.26 20.79
CA SER A 689 -23.29 25.68 22.04
C SER A 689 -22.81 26.49 23.25
#